data_430e9d5f06bf8d030bba5a89fad91982
#
_entry.id   430e9d5f06bf8d030bba5a89fad91982
#
_cell.length_a   1.000
_cell.length_b   1.000
_cell.length_c   1.000
_cell.angle_alpha   90.00
_cell.angle_beta   90.00
_cell.angle_gamma   90.00
#
_symmetry.space_group_name_H-M   'P 1'
#
loop_
_entity.id
_entity.type
_entity.pdbx_description
1 polymer ?
#
loop_
_entity_poly.entity_id
_entity_poly.type
_entity_poly.pdbx_seq_one_letter_code
_entity_poly.pdbx_strand_id
1 'polypeptide(L)'
;FEAGDKDPTDWERVDEDAQHRLFWVEGVARTGKRSVQTVVSEGAKPTWVKFHQTHIPLVPGVNYRFRGWVKAEKVQGFAGWFIHVFGEKGEWLINRVLNAGGGTYDWRPVEFTFTAPENARWATVGTVLFGTGIAWFDDASLEPADKFKQALRARVIAVETRLLTLRMNPSSWAEAQGWDKRVPLVVYNFENQTAVALVFADLRKVMWRFSALEKGPGIKVVDPEAKPNERIRPHWWFGSGILFFATIPPRSAKRFDLYISETQPSEGEASYEELLSSPANLVPNQSFERGGDLPAFWQSDQRKGVTARRVQEGKFGQWAVKLEVAPELKGQWVGWRLNTAVKPNQLYFYCGFVKAEGEQARVRLHGHWHNAKRQLCEESPFFATAPEVTGGQGWVQTAALVESPPDAAFVEFHLTTNTPGTFWHDGIFFGEVYPAIVGEMELREPATAKGLSVWLVNPLIKVFPDTLPAETPKLVSLLMARNEYEPVQIALRSDRKVQQVRVEITPLKNKLGQTLPEPQLYRVGFVPVDHPSGYYTSQLPPWYRHVPKGFGGSDGWAGEWADPLMPFKPFDLQPNRTEAIWLMFYVPPDAQPGQYEGQVRIATENQTISLPLQVEVLPLTLPAETELKVIFDLRGAIVGRLLAEPERLKAWYRFLVSFRISPGFVLPEPIFRYENGKVTMEASGFDEMAKLLIDELKVSVLYTPSFTYAFGWAYPPKRFFNLEPFTDEYNRAYQAILRTFYDYLRQRGWSDKFVYYISDEPHFWKENIPKQMKQLCSLAHQAVPGIRIYSSTWHFVPDWVGDLDIWGIGPHGSCSVADMERLKAAGAELWFTTDGHMCIDTPYLAIERLLPYLCFAYGISGYEFWGVSWWTYDPWEYGWHSYIRQSDEGERFYWIRYPNGDGYLVYPGDKFGLVEPLPSIRLMQVREGIEDYLLLRAIERALKEGRWQGEKAEAAKRILNRARSLVTIPNEGGLRSTSLLPDPNKVTELREEALKLWRD
;
A
#
# COMPACT_ATOMS: atom_id res chain seq x y z
N PHE A 1 7.93 -31.49 20.51
CA PHE A 1 8.35 -32.93 20.36
C PHE A 1 8.68 -33.58 21.70
N GLU A 2 7.95 -33.22 22.80
CA GLU A 2 8.31 -33.67 24.16
C GLU A 2 7.79 -35.09 24.53
N ALA A 3 6.71 -35.55 23.88
CA ALA A 3 6.07 -36.84 24.14
C ALA A 3 6.40 -37.87 23.08
N GLY A 4 6.53 -39.12 23.47
CA GLY A 4 6.81 -40.26 22.61
C GLY A 4 7.62 -41.34 23.30
N ASP A 5 7.89 -42.47 22.63
CA ASP A 5 8.73 -43.59 23.11
C ASP A 5 9.99 -43.73 22.24
N LYS A 6 9.84 -44.14 20.99
CA LYS A 6 10.95 -44.22 20.01
C LYS A 6 11.00 -43.01 19.08
N ASP A 7 9.84 -42.44 18.80
CA ASP A 7 9.60 -41.29 17.98
C ASP A 7 8.61 -40.33 18.66
N PRO A 8 8.57 -39.07 18.28
CA PRO A 8 7.60 -38.14 18.82
C PRO A 8 6.17 -38.63 18.49
N THR A 9 5.27 -38.56 19.47
CA THR A 9 3.88 -38.97 19.31
C THR A 9 3.24 -38.29 18.11
N ASP A 10 2.54 -39.05 17.26
CA ASP A 10 1.85 -38.62 16.04
C ASP A 10 2.74 -38.13 14.88
N TRP A 11 4.06 -38.34 14.99
CA TRP A 11 4.99 -38.03 13.92
C TRP A 11 5.61 -39.27 13.31
N GLU A 12 5.62 -39.35 11.99
CA GLU A 12 6.17 -40.47 11.22
C GLU A 12 7.46 -40.05 10.51
N ARG A 13 8.42 -41.04 10.42
CA ARG A 13 9.62 -40.89 9.62
C ARG A 13 9.33 -41.33 8.19
N VAL A 14 9.77 -40.54 7.20
CA VAL A 14 9.53 -40.86 5.80
C VAL A 14 10.79 -40.62 4.98
N ASP A 15 11.07 -41.57 4.07
CA ASP A 15 12.17 -41.52 3.10
C ASP A 15 13.58 -41.55 3.74
N GLU A 16 13.72 -42.14 4.92
CA GLU A 16 15.00 -42.34 5.61
C GLU A 16 15.85 -43.41 4.92
N ASP A 17 17.14 -43.15 4.72
CA ASP A 17 18.12 -44.08 4.19
C ASP A 17 19.51 -43.90 4.84
N ALA A 18 20.55 -44.58 4.32
CA ALA A 18 21.90 -44.50 4.88
C ALA A 18 22.53 -43.10 4.83
N GLN A 19 22.11 -42.25 3.89
CA GLN A 19 22.65 -40.91 3.70
C GLN A 19 21.70 -39.80 4.23
N HIS A 20 20.43 -40.15 4.44
CA HIS A 20 19.37 -39.25 4.91
C HIS A 20 18.77 -39.78 6.19
N ARG A 21 19.20 -39.27 7.33
CA ARG A 21 18.88 -39.81 8.66
C ARG A 21 18.04 -38.84 9.49
N LEU A 22 17.10 -39.43 10.18
CA LEU A 22 16.16 -38.71 11.07
C LEU A 22 16.40 -39.12 12.53
N PHE A 23 16.43 -38.15 13.42
CA PHE A 23 16.65 -38.37 14.84
C PHE A 23 15.65 -37.59 15.69
N TRP A 24 15.23 -38.19 16.76
CA TRP A 24 14.55 -37.49 17.83
C TRP A 24 15.58 -37.25 18.94
N VAL A 25 15.94 -35.98 19.16
CA VAL A 25 17.11 -35.63 19.95
C VAL A 25 16.75 -34.92 21.24
N GLU A 26 17.56 -35.15 22.29
CA GLU A 26 17.46 -34.45 23.56
C GLU A 26 18.63 -33.47 23.72
N GLY A 27 18.40 -32.34 24.40
CA GLY A 27 19.44 -31.35 24.68
C GLY A 27 19.62 -30.27 23.60
N VAL A 28 19.00 -30.43 22.42
CA VAL A 28 18.91 -29.39 21.41
C VAL A 28 17.44 -29.15 21.10
N ALA A 29 16.83 -28.19 21.78
CA ALA A 29 15.44 -27.80 21.57
C ALA A 29 15.33 -26.27 21.65
N ARG A 30 14.31 -25.72 21.01
CA ARG A 30 13.96 -24.31 21.15
C ARG A 30 13.22 -24.09 22.46
N THR A 31 12.23 -24.92 22.72
CA THR A 31 11.53 -24.97 23.99
C THR A 31 11.51 -26.42 24.49
N GLY A 32 11.28 -26.60 25.80
CA GLY A 32 11.31 -27.96 26.39
C GLY A 32 12.70 -28.58 26.40
N LYS A 33 12.77 -29.88 26.06
CA LYS A 33 14.01 -30.67 26.10
C LYS A 33 14.37 -31.35 24.79
N ARG A 34 13.41 -31.51 23.88
CA ARG A 34 13.55 -32.36 22.70
C ARG A 34 13.13 -31.64 21.40
N SER A 35 13.79 -32.00 20.32
CA SER A 35 13.43 -31.61 18.96
C SER A 35 13.63 -32.77 18.00
N VAL A 36 13.23 -32.59 16.73
CA VAL A 36 13.58 -33.57 15.68
C VAL A 36 14.72 -33.02 14.83
N GLN A 37 15.60 -33.90 14.42
CA GLN A 37 16.81 -33.58 13.64
C GLN A 37 16.82 -34.36 12.34
N THR A 38 17.17 -33.69 11.26
CA THR A 38 17.48 -34.28 9.95
C THR A 38 18.97 -34.11 9.67
N VAL A 39 19.65 -35.19 9.32
CA VAL A 39 21.06 -35.19 8.91
C VAL A 39 21.17 -35.78 7.51
N VAL A 40 21.71 -35.00 6.59
CA VAL A 40 21.97 -35.44 5.21
C VAL A 40 23.46 -35.33 4.93
N SER A 41 24.07 -36.48 4.55
CA SER A 41 25.49 -36.58 4.30
C SER A 41 25.95 -35.74 3.13
N GLU A 42 27.19 -35.26 3.18
CA GLU A 42 27.81 -34.54 2.08
C GLU A 42 27.84 -35.43 0.81
N GLY A 43 27.45 -34.88 -0.33
CA GLY A 43 27.36 -35.59 -1.61
C GLY A 43 26.09 -36.43 -1.81
N ALA A 44 25.21 -36.50 -0.82
CA ALA A 44 23.92 -37.17 -0.96
C ALA A 44 23.04 -36.47 -2.01
N LYS A 45 22.26 -37.25 -2.74
CA LYS A 45 21.27 -36.64 -3.67
C LYS A 45 20.17 -35.95 -2.89
N PRO A 46 19.73 -34.74 -3.31
CA PRO A 46 18.60 -34.06 -2.67
C PRO A 46 17.35 -34.95 -2.64
N THR A 47 16.84 -35.24 -1.46
CA THR A 47 15.66 -36.06 -1.23
C THR A 47 14.78 -35.43 -0.17
N TRP A 48 13.47 -35.67 -0.25
CA TRP A 48 12.48 -35.18 0.70
C TRP A 48 12.38 -36.05 1.96
N VAL A 49 13.48 -36.28 2.64
CA VAL A 49 13.50 -36.97 3.94
C VAL A 49 12.84 -36.03 4.99
N LYS A 50 11.96 -36.61 5.80
CA LYS A 50 11.11 -35.81 6.69
C LYS A 50 10.55 -36.54 7.88
N PHE A 51 10.34 -35.80 8.98
CA PHE A 51 9.26 -36.11 9.91
C PHE A 51 7.99 -35.43 9.42
N HIS A 52 6.87 -36.16 9.44
CA HIS A 52 5.60 -35.57 9.14
C HIS A 52 4.47 -36.01 10.06
N GLN A 53 3.48 -35.18 10.22
CA GLN A 53 2.19 -35.51 10.78
C GLN A 53 1.12 -35.33 9.70
N THR A 54 0.32 -36.36 9.45
CA THR A 54 -0.69 -36.36 8.38
C THR A 54 -2.11 -36.48 8.93
N HIS A 55 -3.10 -36.31 8.06
CA HIS A 55 -4.51 -36.36 8.39
C HIS A 55 -4.94 -35.41 9.52
N ILE A 56 -4.28 -34.28 9.67
CA ILE A 56 -4.69 -33.24 10.59
C ILE A 56 -5.98 -32.62 10.05
N PRO A 57 -7.14 -32.80 10.77
CA PRO A 57 -8.42 -32.40 10.22
C PRO A 57 -8.52 -30.87 10.06
N LEU A 58 -9.07 -30.43 8.95
CA LEU A 58 -9.34 -29.03 8.67
C LEU A 58 -10.84 -28.79 8.52
N VAL A 59 -11.30 -27.63 8.96
CA VAL A 59 -12.67 -27.15 8.74
C VAL A 59 -12.66 -26.22 7.53
N PRO A 60 -13.41 -26.52 6.46
CA PRO A 60 -13.50 -25.65 5.29
C PRO A 60 -13.87 -24.20 5.66
N GLY A 61 -13.30 -23.22 4.97
CA GLY A 61 -13.56 -21.80 5.18
C GLY A 61 -12.90 -21.21 6.44
N VAL A 62 -12.28 -22.03 7.30
CA VAL A 62 -11.55 -21.55 8.48
C VAL A 62 -10.15 -21.11 8.07
N ASN A 63 -9.72 -19.97 8.58
CA ASN A 63 -8.37 -19.47 8.40
C ASN A 63 -7.43 -20.14 9.39
N TYR A 64 -6.38 -20.80 8.90
CA TYR A 64 -5.38 -21.52 9.69
C TYR A 64 -4.03 -20.83 9.62
N ARG A 65 -3.29 -20.88 10.73
CA ARG A 65 -1.89 -20.49 10.81
C ARG A 65 -1.03 -21.69 11.16
N PHE A 66 -0.08 -21.99 10.29
CA PHE A 66 1.03 -22.89 10.60
C PHE A 66 2.24 -22.07 11.04
N ARG A 67 2.91 -22.48 12.11
CA ARG A 67 4.18 -21.94 12.57
C ARG A 67 5.10 -23.07 12.96
N GLY A 68 6.38 -22.99 12.63
CA GLY A 68 7.41 -23.96 13.05
C GLY A 68 8.76 -23.26 13.13
N TRP A 69 9.69 -23.86 13.87
CA TRP A 69 11.03 -23.31 14.05
C TRP A 69 12.08 -24.24 13.46
N VAL A 70 13.16 -23.68 12.95
CA VAL A 70 14.27 -24.38 12.30
C VAL A 70 15.59 -23.84 12.82
N LYS A 71 16.51 -24.74 13.16
CA LYS A 71 17.94 -24.44 13.40
C LYS A 71 18.76 -25.24 12.40
N ALA A 72 19.83 -24.68 11.88
CA ALA A 72 20.63 -25.31 10.84
C ALA A 72 22.13 -25.22 11.11
N GLU A 73 22.85 -26.25 10.66
CA GLU A 73 24.30 -26.30 10.65
C GLU A 73 24.81 -26.81 9.29
N LYS A 74 25.61 -26.00 8.62
CA LYS A 74 26.27 -26.29 7.33
C LYS A 74 25.30 -26.79 6.24
N VAL A 75 24.07 -26.30 6.22
CA VAL A 75 23.08 -26.71 5.22
C VAL A 75 23.46 -26.12 3.85
N GLN A 76 23.70 -27.03 2.88
CA GLN A 76 23.83 -26.67 1.46
C GLN A 76 22.47 -26.99 0.81
N GLY A 77 21.77 -25.98 0.33
CA GLY A 77 20.38 -26.06 -0.06
C GLY A 77 19.51 -25.28 0.93
N PHE A 78 18.45 -25.88 1.43
CA PHE A 78 17.62 -25.22 2.44
C PHE A 78 17.01 -26.20 3.45
N ALA A 79 16.76 -25.72 4.65
CA ALA A 79 15.92 -26.36 5.64
C ALA A 79 14.63 -25.58 5.82
N GLY A 80 13.54 -26.23 6.23
CA GLY A 80 12.26 -25.58 6.41
C GLY A 80 11.13 -26.52 6.80
N TRP A 81 9.93 -26.07 6.65
CA TRP A 81 8.71 -26.83 6.86
C TRP A 81 7.88 -26.90 5.60
N PHE A 82 7.05 -27.91 5.46
CA PHE A 82 6.03 -27.90 4.42
C PHE A 82 4.64 -28.09 5.00
N ILE A 83 3.66 -27.59 4.29
CA ILE A 83 2.24 -27.85 4.54
C ILE A 83 1.55 -28.20 3.23
N HIS A 84 0.83 -29.31 3.24
CA HIS A 84 -0.01 -29.76 2.15
C HIS A 84 -1.44 -29.88 2.65
N VAL A 85 -2.40 -29.34 1.90
CA VAL A 85 -3.83 -29.47 2.20
C VAL A 85 -4.49 -30.32 1.13
N PHE A 86 -5.30 -31.24 1.58
CA PHE A 86 -5.94 -32.26 0.73
C PHE A 86 -7.46 -32.19 0.82
N GLY A 87 -8.12 -32.49 -0.29
CA GLY A 87 -9.55 -32.73 -0.41
C GLY A 87 -9.93 -34.17 -0.09
N GLU A 88 -11.24 -34.47 -0.20
CA GLU A 88 -11.80 -35.77 0.18
C GLU A 88 -11.26 -36.96 -0.60
N LYS A 89 -10.87 -36.76 -1.86
CA LYS A 89 -10.29 -37.78 -2.74
C LYS A 89 -8.77 -37.82 -2.71
N GLY A 90 -8.13 -37.08 -1.79
CA GLY A 90 -6.69 -36.95 -1.70
C GLY A 90 -6.07 -36.01 -2.76
N GLU A 91 -6.89 -35.20 -3.44
CA GLU A 91 -6.38 -34.18 -4.35
C GLU A 91 -5.68 -33.04 -3.59
N TRP A 92 -4.60 -32.55 -4.17
CA TRP A 92 -3.81 -31.48 -3.60
C TRP A 92 -4.51 -30.13 -3.80
N LEU A 93 -4.85 -29.46 -2.72
CA LEU A 93 -5.48 -28.14 -2.74
C LEU A 93 -4.50 -27.02 -2.44
N ILE A 94 -3.59 -27.24 -1.49
CA ILE A 94 -2.49 -26.35 -1.15
C ILE A 94 -1.21 -27.17 -1.02
N ASN A 95 -0.15 -26.68 -1.64
CA ASN A 95 1.20 -27.21 -1.53
C ASN A 95 2.14 -26.05 -1.23
N ARG A 96 2.70 -26.00 -0.04
CA ARG A 96 3.62 -24.93 0.39
C ARG A 96 4.85 -25.51 1.09
N VAL A 97 6.00 -24.98 0.70
CA VAL A 97 7.27 -25.18 1.39
C VAL A 97 7.68 -23.84 2.01
N LEU A 98 7.94 -23.87 3.29
CA LEU A 98 8.34 -22.72 4.11
C LEU A 98 9.84 -22.78 4.31
N ASN A 99 10.58 -22.15 3.44
CA ASN A 99 12.04 -22.19 3.38
C ASN A 99 12.63 -21.31 4.50
N ALA A 100 13.42 -21.91 5.42
CA ALA A 100 14.18 -21.24 6.46
C ALA A 100 15.57 -20.77 6.02
N GLY A 101 16.03 -21.18 4.85
CA GLY A 101 17.34 -20.89 4.29
C GLY A 101 18.35 -22.01 4.46
N GLY A 102 19.52 -21.80 3.87
CA GLY A 102 20.71 -22.63 4.01
C GLY A 102 21.73 -22.03 4.99
N GLY A 103 22.91 -22.67 5.10
CA GLY A 103 24.00 -22.22 5.96
C GLY A 103 23.92 -22.70 7.40
N THR A 104 24.47 -21.94 8.33
CA THR A 104 24.43 -22.20 9.77
C THR A 104 23.73 -21.05 10.49
N TYR A 105 22.70 -21.36 11.23
CA TYR A 105 21.93 -20.38 12.01
C TYR A 105 21.25 -21.01 13.21
N ASP A 106 20.95 -20.18 14.19
CA ASP A 106 20.16 -20.58 15.35
C ASP A 106 18.66 -20.55 15.03
N TRP A 107 17.81 -20.88 16.00
CA TRP A 107 16.38 -21.05 15.79
C TRP A 107 15.72 -19.88 15.06
N ARG A 108 15.12 -20.18 13.90
CA ARG A 108 14.36 -19.25 13.05
C ARG A 108 12.93 -19.73 12.87
N PRO A 109 11.92 -18.86 13.01
CA PRO A 109 10.54 -19.23 12.72
C PRO A 109 10.27 -19.27 11.21
N VAL A 110 9.33 -20.12 10.82
CA VAL A 110 8.61 -20.04 9.56
C VAL A 110 7.12 -20.02 9.86
N GLU A 111 6.38 -19.27 9.08
CA GLU A 111 4.94 -19.13 9.27
C GLU A 111 4.20 -19.08 7.93
N PHE A 112 3.00 -19.64 7.89
CA PHE A 112 2.10 -19.58 6.75
C PHE A 112 0.65 -19.55 7.23
N THR A 113 -0.10 -18.59 6.74
CA THR A 113 -1.55 -18.48 6.99
C THR A 113 -2.31 -18.77 5.70
N PHE A 114 -3.38 -19.55 5.82
CA PHE A 114 -4.23 -19.90 4.68
C PHE A 114 -5.68 -20.10 5.12
N THR A 115 -6.61 -19.82 4.22
CA THR A 115 -8.01 -20.24 4.39
C THR A 115 -8.15 -21.65 3.83
N ALA A 116 -8.68 -22.58 4.64
CA ALA A 116 -8.97 -23.93 4.16
C ALA A 116 -10.01 -23.88 3.01
N PRO A 117 -9.68 -24.37 1.80
CA PRO A 117 -10.63 -24.42 0.70
C PRO A 117 -11.93 -25.15 1.07
N GLU A 118 -13.03 -24.87 0.35
CA GLU A 118 -14.33 -25.46 0.67
C GLU A 118 -14.36 -26.99 0.65
N ASN A 119 -13.52 -27.59 -0.19
CA ASN A 119 -13.35 -29.06 -0.27
C ASN A 119 -12.19 -29.60 0.56
N ALA A 120 -11.51 -28.78 1.37
CA ALA A 120 -10.45 -29.25 2.26
C ALA A 120 -10.97 -30.23 3.32
N ARG A 121 -10.16 -31.25 3.63
CA ARG A 121 -10.49 -32.26 4.66
C ARG A 121 -9.38 -32.38 5.68
N TRP A 122 -8.11 -32.45 5.24
CA TRP A 122 -6.99 -32.57 6.15
C TRP A 122 -5.74 -31.87 5.62
N ALA A 123 -4.81 -31.61 6.53
CA ALA A 123 -3.46 -31.18 6.22
C ALA A 123 -2.43 -32.27 6.57
N THR A 124 -1.31 -32.21 5.89
CA THR A 124 -0.06 -32.83 6.28
C THR A 124 0.97 -31.74 6.51
N VAL A 125 1.63 -31.74 7.64
CA VAL A 125 2.74 -30.85 7.95
C VAL A 125 4.00 -31.66 8.18
N GLY A 126 5.16 -31.14 7.79
CA GLY A 126 6.40 -31.88 8.00
C GLY A 126 7.62 -31.01 7.83
N THR A 127 8.74 -31.59 8.30
CA THR A 127 10.07 -30.99 8.18
C THR A 127 10.63 -31.22 6.78
N VAL A 128 11.52 -30.37 6.31
CA VAL A 128 12.27 -30.57 5.08
C VAL A 128 13.69 -30.07 5.22
N LEU A 129 14.66 -30.93 4.84
CA LEU A 129 16.02 -30.53 4.53
C LEU A 129 16.29 -30.97 3.08
N PHE A 130 16.28 -30.03 2.16
CA PHE A 130 16.53 -30.27 0.75
C PHE A 130 17.94 -29.84 0.41
N GLY A 131 18.85 -30.81 0.33
CA GLY A 131 20.30 -30.61 0.18
C GLY A 131 21.07 -31.45 1.21
N THR A 132 22.20 -30.93 1.70
CA THR A 132 23.08 -31.62 2.67
C THR A 132 23.25 -30.77 3.94
N GLY A 133 23.71 -31.40 5.06
CA GLY A 133 23.94 -30.72 6.33
C GLY A 133 23.04 -31.21 7.45
N ILE A 134 22.86 -30.42 8.50
CA ILE A 134 22.08 -30.77 9.68
C ILE A 134 21.02 -29.70 9.95
N ALA A 135 19.79 -30.10 10.20
CA ALA A 135 18.73 -29.20 10.60
C ALA A 135 17.94 -29.78 11.77
N TRP A 136 17.57 -28.92 12.70
CA TRP A 136 16.68 -29.22 13.83
C TRP A 136 15.37 -28.46 13.66
N PHE A 137 14.28 -29.11 14.08
CA PHE A 137 12.94 -28.58 13.95
C PHE A 137 12.20 -28.70 15.26
N ASP A 138 11.49 -27.64 15.64
CA ASP A 138 10.79 -27.59 16.90
C ASP A 138 9.58 -26.65 16.86
N ASP A 139 8.74 -26.68 17.92
CA ASP A 139 7.61 -25.80 18.15
C ASP A 139 6.65 -25.67 16.95
N ALA A 140 6.30 -26.81 16.34
CA ALA A 140 5.32 -26.81 15.26
C ALA A 140 3.90 -26.64 15.80
N SER A 141 3.15 -25.74 15.25
CA SER A 141 1.72 -25.56 15.50
C SER A 141 0.94 -25.34 14.20
N LEU A 142 -0.20 -25.96 14.08
CA LEU A 142 -1.22 -25.67 13.07
C LEU A 142 -2.53 -25.42 13.81
N GLU A 143 -2.95 -24.20 13.86
CA GLU A 143 -4.14 -23.80 14.61
C GLU A 143 -5.01 -22.83 13.78
N PRO A 144 -6.32 -22.76 14.04
CA PRO A 144 -7.11 -21.67 13.49
C PRO A 144 -6.44 -20.34 13.81
N ALA A 145 -6.04 -19.60 12.76
CA ALA A 145 -5.40 -18.28 12.90
C ALA A 145 -6.29 -17.33 13.69
N ASP A 146 -7.57 -17.66 13.75
CA ASP A 146 -8.61 -16.91 14.43
C ASP A 146 -8.73 -17.21 15.93
N LYS A 147 -7.93 -18.10 16.52
CA LYS A 147 -7.96 -18.19 18.00
C LYS A 147 -7.59 -16.85 18.66
N PHE A 148 -6.67 -16.13 18.08
CA PHE A 148 -6.34 -14.75 18.47
C PHE A 148 -7.33 -13.73 17.92
N LYS A 149 -7.73 -13.89 16.65
CA LYS A 149 -8.78 -13.09 16.01
C LYS A 149 -10.17 -13.45 16.53
N GLN A 150 -10.44 -14.66 17.01
CA GLN A 150 -11.75 -15.01 17.56
C GLN A 150 -12.06 -14.26 18.86
N ALA A 151 -11.09 -14.04 19.73
CA ALA A 151 -11.31 -13.15 20.86
C ALA A 151 -11.49 -11.70 20.39
N LEU A 152 -10.68 -11.25 19.43
CA LEU A 152 -10.81 -9.90 18.83
C LEU A 152 -12.05 -9.81 17.93
N ARG A 153 -12.35 -10.83 17.13
CA ARG A 153 -13.51 -10.88 16.23
C ARG A 153 -14.82 -11.11 16.99
N ALA A 154 -14.84 -11.91 18.04
CA ALA A 154 -15.96 -11.99 18.97
C ALA A 154 -16.15 -10.65 19.70
N ARG A 155 -15.08 -9.96 20.02
CA ARG A 155 -15.10 -8.60 20.56
C ARG A 155 -15.64 -7.61 19.54
N VAL A 156 -15.13 -7.62 18.31
CA VAL A 156 -15.57 -6.75 17.19
C VAL A 156 -17.01 -7.07 16.80
N ILE A 157 -17.40 -8.32 16.66
CA ILE A 157 -18.78 -8.74 16.33
C ILE A 157 -19.75 -8.31 17.44
N ALA A 158 -19.40 -8.50 18.71
CA ALA A 158 -20.23 -8.04 19.82
C ALA A 158 -20.38 -6.51 19.82
N VAL A 159 -19.32 -5.79 19.48
CA VAL A 159 -19.33 -4.32 19.38
C VAL A 159 -20.08 -3.87 18.12
N GLU A 160 -19.90 -4.51 16.99
CA GLU A 160 -20.65 -4.21 15.75
C GLU A 160 -22.15 -4.50 15.89
N THR A 161 -22.51 -5.63 16.51
CA THR A 161 -23.91 -5.95 16.79
C THR A 161 -24.55 -4.91 17.73
N ARG A 162 -23.81 -4.44 18.70
CA ARG A 162 -24.29 -3.40 19.63
C ARG A 162 -24.27 -2.00 19.02
N LEU A 163 -23.33 -1.72 18.12
CA LEU A 163 -23.33 -0.52 17.29
C LEU A 163 -24.58 -0.47 16.42
N LEU A 164 -24.94 -1.60 15.79
CA LEU A 164 -26.19 -1.72 15.02
C LEU A 164 -27.43 -1.50 15.90
N THR A 165 -27.43 -2.04 17.11
CA THR A 165 -28.52 -1.83 18.08
C THR A 165 -28.61 -0.37 18.54
N LEU A 166 -27.48 0.28 18.76
CA LEU A 166 -27.43 1.71 19.12
C LEU A 166 -27.77 2.64 17.94
N ARG A 167 -27.54 2.22 16.71
CA ARG A 167 -28.03 2.91 15.50
C ARG A 167 -29.53 2.82 15.34
N MET A 168 -30.12 1.67 15.69
CA MET A 168 -31.58 1.47 15.65
C MET A 168 -32.32 2.29 16.73
N ASN A 169 -31.64 2.63 17.83
CA ASN A 169 -32.13 3.57 18.86
C ASN A 169 -31.30 4.85 18.80
N PRO A 170 -31.60 5.78 17.86
CA PRO A 170 -30.85 7.01 17.76
C PRO A 170 -30.94 7.79 19.06
N SER A 171 -29.78 8.23 19.59
CA SER A 171 -29.77 9.15 20.72
C SER A 171 -30.50 10.45 20.36
N SER A 172 -31.03 11.15 21.36
CA SER A 172 -31.54 12.50 21.14
C SER A 172 -30.47 13.41 20.56
N TRP A 173 -30.83 14.35 19.71
CA TRP A 173 -29.92 15.39 19.24
C TRP A 173 -29.65 16.42 20.35
N ALA A 174 -29.03 15.96 21.42
CA ALA A 174 -28.66 16.81 22.54
C ALA A 174 -27.56 17.79 22.11
N GLU A 175 -27.61 19.04 22.57
CA GLU A 175 -26.62 20.08 22.24
C GLU A 175 -26.48 20.38 20.72
N ALA A 176 -27.56 20.19 19.96
CA ALA A 176 -27.51 20.25 18.48
C ALA A 176 -27.82 21.67 17.91
N GLN A 177 -28.02 22.69 18.76
CA GLN A 177 -28.31 24.03 18.23
C GLN A 177 -27.15 24.56 17.38
N GLY A 178 -27.39 24.80 16.08
CA GLY A 178 -26.37 25.23 15.14
C GLY A 178 -25.51 24.08 14.58
N TRP A 179 -25.81 22.83 14.95
CA TRP A 179 -25.08 21.63 14.50
C TRP A 179 -26.05 20.68 13.79
N ASP A 180 -25.76 20.35 12.56
CA ASP A 180 -26.65 19.57 11.68
C ASP A 180 -26.10 18.18 11.34
N LYS A 181 -24.81 17.94 11.63
CA LYS A 181 -24.10 16.68 11.37
C LYS A 181 -23.56 16.10 12.67
N ARG A 182 -23.65 14.79 12.83
CA ARG A 182 -22.96 14.07 13.90
C ARG A 182 -22.49 12.70 13.44
N VAL A 183 -21.51 12.16 14.14
CA VAL A 183 -20.99 10.82 13.96
C VAL A 183 -21.02 10.09 15.30
N PRO A 184 -21.66 8.91 15.39
CA PRO A 184 -21.62 8.14 16.63
C PRO A 184 -20.22 7.55 16.85
N LEU A 185 -19.72 7.73 18.07
CA LEU A 185 -18.51 7.13 18.58
C LEU A 185 -18.91 6.09 19.65
N VAL A 186 -18.67 4.81 19.38
CA VAL A 186 -19.05 3.74 20.31
C VAL A 186 -17.81 3.13 20.92
N VAL A 187 -17.78 3.13 22.24
CA VAL A 187 -16.67 2.57 23.03
C VAL A 187 -17.19 1.40 23.86
N TYR A 188 -16.46 0.29 23.86
CA TYR A 188 -16.82 -0.89 24.62
C TYR A 188 -15.87 -1.12 25.80
N ASN A 189 -16.42 -1.40 26.97
CA ASN A 189 -15.68 -1.83 28.17
C ASN A 189 -15.80 -3.34 28.34
N PHE A 190 -14.69 -4.05 28.12
CA PHE A 190 -14.61 -5.51 28.29
C PHE A 190 -14.37 -5.97 29.72
N GLU A 191 -14.10 -5.02 30.64
CA GLU A 191 -13.80 -5.32 32.02
C GLU A 191 -15.09 -5.60 32.86
N ASN A 192 -14.93 -6.27 34.00
CA ASN A 192 -16.02 -6.55 34.92
C ASN A 192 -16.35 -5.38 35.88
N GLN A 193 -15.66 -4.27 35.73
CA GLN A 193 -15.84 -3.05 36.53
C GLN A 193 -16.00 -1.83 35.63
N THR A 194 -16.55 -0.77 36.19
CA THR A 194 -16.65 0.52 35.48
C THR A 194 -15.25 1.03 35.12
N ALA A 195 -15.04 1.34 33.86
CA ALA A 195 -13.81 1.93 33.37
C ALA A 195 -13.94 3.44 33.24
N VAL A 196 -12.97 4.18 33.77
CA VAL A 196 -12.72 5.57 33.40
C VAL A 196 -11.60 5.53 32.38
N ALA A 197 -11.97 5.54 31.12
CA ALA A 197 -11.07 5.27 30.02
C ALA A 197 -10.70 6.56 29.27
N LEU A 198 -9.44 6.67 28.84
CA LEU A 198 -9.06 7.57 27.79
C LEU A 198 -9.43 6.91 26.46
N VAL A 199 -10.26 7.54 25.66
CA VAL A 199 -10.78 7.02 24.40
C VAL A 199 -10.04 7.67 23.25
N PHE A 200 -9.63 6.87 22.27
CA PHE A 200 -9.12 7.36 20.99
C PHE A 200 -10.13 7.09 19.88
N ALA A 201 -10.52 8.12 19.15
CA ALA A 201 -11.35 8.01 17.95
C ALA A 201 -10.56 8.45 16.72
N ASP A 202 -10.34 7.53 15.78
CA ASP A 202 -9.74 7.82 14.49
C ASP A 202 -10.78 8.45 13.56
N LEU A 203 -10.60 9.71 13.24
CA LEU A 203 -11.57 10.48 12.47
C LEU A 203 -11.27 10.56 10.96
N ARG A 204 -10.27 9.83 10.46
CA ARG A 204 -9.91 9.87 9.02
C ARG A 204 -11.11 9.58 8.12
N LYS A 205 -11.87 8.54 8.44
CA LYS A 205 -13.11 8.16 7.72
C LYS A 205 -14.13 9.31 7.58
N VAL A 206 -14.10 10.27 8.47
CA VAL A 206 -15.05 11.38 8.51
C VAL A 206 -14.44 12.65 7.95
N MET A 207 -13.23 12.99 8.41
CA MET A 207 -12.59 14.27 8.18
C MET A 207 -12.15 14.54 6.75
N TRP A 208 -11.85 13.50 5.97
CA TRP A 208 -11.49 13.67 4.56
C TRP A 208 -12.56 14.42 3.76
N ARG A 209 -13.85 14.31 4.17
CA ARG A 209 -14.98 14.99 3.52
C ARG A 209 -14.93 16.50 3.66
N PHE A 210 -14.15 16.99 4.61
CA PHE A 210 -14.01 18.43 4.92
C PHE A 210 -12.65 18.98 4.46
N SER A 211 -11.92 18.24 3.63
CA SER A 211 -10.58 18.62 3.15
C SER A 211 -10.54 19.92 2.35
N ALA A 212 -11.67 20.33 1.78
CA ALA A 212 -11.80 21.63 1.10
C ALA A 212 -11.82 22.83 2.05
N LEU A 213 -12.06 22.62 3.35
CA LEU A 213 -12.12 23.70 4.33
C LEU A 213 -10.70 24.02 4.84
N GLU A 214 -10.22 25.22 4.60
CA GLU A 214 -8.87 25.67 4.97
C GLU A 214 -8.58 25.54 6.48
N LYS A 215 -9.57 25.80 7.32
CA LYS A 215 -9.47 25.70 8.79
C LYS A 215 -10.01 24.40 9.36
N GLY A 216 -10.53 23.51 8.51
CA GLY A 216 -11.28 22.33 8.94
C GLY A 216 -12.64 22.65 9.52
N PRO A 217 -13.45 21.62 9.83
CA PRO A 217 -14.74 21.78 10.47
C PRO A 217 -14.57 22.03 11.98
N GLY A 218 -15.52 22.73 12.56
CA GLY A 218 -15.68 22.76 14.02
C GLY A 218 -16.22 21.41 14.51
N ILE A 219 -15.79 20.99 15.69
CA ILE A 219 -16.24 19.75 16.33
C ILE A 219 -16.57 19.94 17.79
N LYS A 220 -17.41 19.05 18.32
CA LYS A 220 -17.58 18.82 19.76
C LYS A 220 -17.97 17.37 20.05
N VAL A 221 -17.48 16.83 21.14
CA VAL A 221 -17.82 15.48 21.63
C VAL A 221 -18.91 15.62 22.69
N VAL A 222 -20.02 14.93 22.46
CA VAL A 222 -21.20 15.01 23.36
C VAL A 222 -21.52 13.64 23.94
N ASP A 223 -21.68 13.55 25.24
CA ASP A 223 -22.28 12.43 25.97
C ASP A 223 -23.78 12.65 26.05
N PRO A 224 -24.62 12.02 25.23
CA PRO A 224 -26.05 12.29 25.21
C PRO A 224 -26.78 11.85 26.49
N GLU A 225 -26.19 10.97 27.29
CA GLU A 225 -26.74 10.43 28.52
C GLU A 225 -26.34 11.24 29.77
N ALA A 226 -25.36 12.14 29.64
CA ALA A 226 -24.90 12.96 30.75
C ALA A 226 -25.89 14.10 31.08
N LYS A 227 -25.73 14.68 32.24
CA LYS A 227 -26.48 15.90 32.64
C LYS A 227 -26.16 17.06 31.69
N PRO A 228 -27.06 17.99 31.44
CA PRO A 228 -26.85 19.05 30.45
C PRO A 228 -25.52 19.82 30.56
N ASN A 229 -25.08 20.11 31.77
CA ASN A 229 -23.82 20.83 32.02
C ASN A 229 -22.55 19.96 31.92
N GLU A 230 -22.72 18.65 31.73
CA GLU A 230 -21.63 17.66 31.66
C GLU A 230 -21.58 16.97 30.31
N ARG A 231 -22.45 17.34 29.36
CA ARG A 231 -22.58 16.66 28.08
C ARG A 231 -21.40 16.88 27.15
N ILE A 232 -20.88 18.12 27.06
CA ILE A 232 -19.72 18.41 26.20
C ILE A 232 -18.49 17.88 26.91
N ARG A 233 -17.78 16.94 26.21
CA ARG A 233 -16.61 16.29 26.76
C ARG A 233 -15.34 17.04 26.35
N PRO A 234 -14.44 17.35 27.29
CA PRO A 234 -13.09 17.82 26.96
C PRO A 234 -12.40 16.84 26.06
N HIS A 235 -11.79 17.33 24.96
CA HIS A 235 -11.10 16.50 23.99
C HIS A 235 -9.82 17.15 23.48
N TRP A 236 -8.91 16.32 23.01
CA TRP A 236 -7.62 16.72 22.47
C TRP A 236 -7.47 16.19 21.06
N TRP A 237 -6.99 17.03 20.18
CA TRP A 237 -6.60 16.63 18.84
C TRP A 237 -5.23 15.97 18.84
N PHE A 238 -5.13 14.80 18.23
CA PHE A 238 -3.87 14.13 17.93
C PHE A 238 -3.93 13.52 16.54
N GLY A 239 -3.19 14.14 15.64
CA GLY A 239 -3.18 13.69 14.29
C GLY A 239 -4.57 13.77 13.66
N SER A 240 -4.96 12.66 13.07
CA SER A 240 -6.26 12.48 12.44
C SER A 240 -7.37 12.07 13.39
N GLY A 241 -7.10 12.03 14.69
CA GLY A 241 -8.05 11.58 15.70
C GLY A 241 -8.15 12.51 16.89
N ILE A 242 -9.05 12.14 17.78
CA ILE A 242 -9.26 12.83 19.05
C ILE A 242 -9.11 11.87 20.23
N LEU A 243 -8.65 12.42 21.35
CA LEU A 243 -8.70 11.77 22.66
C LEU A 243 -9.76 12.46 23.51
N PHE A 244 -10.47 11.70 24.33
CA PHE A 244 -11.40 12.22 25.33
C PHE A 244 -11.60 11.21 26.47
N PHE A 245 -12.00 11.67 27.64
CA PHE A 245 -12.33 10.78 28.75
C PHE A 245 -13.78 10.34 28.71
N ALA A 246 -13.99 9.03 28.99
CA ALA A 246 -15.29 8.40 29.07
C ALA A 246 -15.39 7.50 30.30
N THR A 247 -16.57 7.52 30.95
CA THR A 247 -16.94 6.54 31.96
C THR A 247 -17.86 5.52 31.33
N ILE A 248 -17.45 4.25 31.33
CA ILE A 248 -18.13 3.16 30.62
C ILE A 248 -18.46 2.06 31.63
N PRO A 249 -19.75 1.69 31.79
CA PRO A 249 -20.14 0.61 32.71
C PRO A 249 -19.51 -0.74 32.38
N PRO A 250 -19.46 -1.71 33.31
CA PRO A 250 -18.88 -3.04 33.07
C PRO A 250 -19.59 -3.75 31.93
N ARG A 251 -18.82 -4.49 31.11
CA ARG A 251 -19.34 -5.33 30.02
C ARG A 251 -20.37 -4.65 29.13
N SER A 252 -20.19 -3.36 28.86
CA SER A 252 -21.16 -2.57 28.12
C SER A 252 -20.50 -1.70 27.05
N ALA A 253 -21.29 -1.33 26.05
CA ALA A 253 -20.94 -0.28 25.11
C ALA A 253 -21.58 1.05 25.54
N LYS A 254 -20.87 2.15 25.27
CA LYS A 254 -21.41 3.49 25.44
C LYS A 254 -21.22 4.29 24.15
N ARG A 255 -22.27 5.02 23.77
CA ARG A 255 -22.26 5.93 22.62
C ARG A 255 -21.92 7.35 23.07
N PHE A 256 -21.05 7.99 22.30
CA PHE A 256 -20.84 9.43 22.27
C PHE A 256 -21.19 9.96 20.89
N ASP A 257 -21.56 11.21 20.77
CA ASP A 257 -21.83 11.84 19.48
C ASP A 257 -20.77 12.90 19.20
N LEU A 258 -20.03 12.72 18.11
CA LEU A 258 -19.16 13.75 17.55
C LEU A 258 -19.99 14.65 16.65
N TYR A 259 -20.29 15.85 17.09
CA TYR A 259 -20.93 16.87 16.25
C TYR A 259 -19.90 17.55 15.37
N ILE A 260 -20.30 17.85 14.15
CA ILE A 260 -19.45 18.46 13.12
C ILE A 260 -20.21 19.60 12.46
N SER A 261 -19.54 20.74 12.28
CA SER A 261 -20.11 21.89 11.59
C SER A 261 -19.05 22.56 10.69
N GLU A 262 -19.47 23.02 9.54
CA GLU A 262 -18.63 23.81 8.63
C GLU A 262 -18.59 25.30 9.03
N THR A 263 -19.50 25.71 9.90
CA THR A 263 -19.68 27.12 10.24
C THR A 263 -19.45 27.44 11.73
N GLN A 264 -19.59 26.45 12.63
CA GLN A 264 -19.39 26.66 14.07
C GLN A 264 -17.93 26.39 14.45
N PRO A 265 -17.37 27.13 15.42
CA PRO A 265 -16.06 26.79 15.98
C PRO A 265 -16.14 25.52 16.83
N SER A 266 -14.99 24.87 17.06
CA SER A 266 -14.91 23.71 17.98
C SER A 266 -15.24 24.13 19.42
N GLU A 267 -15.93 23.23 20.16
CA GLU A 267 -16.29 23.39 21.56
C GLU A 267 -15.71 22.23 22.38
N GLY A 268 -15.17 22.51 23.57
CA GLY A 268 -14.65 21.51 24.50
C GLY A 268 -13.20 21.09 24.21
N GLU A 269 -12.47 21.87 23.44
CA GLU A 269 -11.04 21.62 23.25
C GLU A 269 -10.26 21.92 24.52
N ALA A 270 -9.49 20.95 25.03
CA ALA A 270 -8.75 21.02 26.28
C ALA A 270 -7.24 21.22 26.06
N SER A 271 -6.53 21.74 27.05
CA SER A 271 -5.09 21.96 26.98
C SER A 271 -4.30 20.63 27.10
N TYR A 272 -3.10 20.59 26.54
CA TYR A 272 -2.24 19.40 26.68
C TYR A 272 -1.78 19.19 28.14
N GLU A 273 -1.65 20.24 28.91
CA GLU A 273 -1.31 20.19 30.35
C GLU A 273 -2.38 19.41 31.15
N GLU A 274 -3.65 19.52 30.80
CA GLU A 274 -4.71 18.74 31.41
C GLU A 274 -4.57 17.24 31.13
N LEU A 275 -4.24 16.87 29.88
CA LEU A 275 -3.96 15.48 29.53
C LEU A 275 -2.70 14.99 30.25
N LEU A 276 -1.63 15.79 30.22
CA LEU A 276 -0.32 15.44 30.79
C LEU A 276 -0.39 15.17 32.29
N SER A 277 -1.22 15.92 33.01
CA SER A 277 -1.43 15.78 34.46
C SER A 277 -2.53 14.76 34.82
N SER A 278 -3.19 14.18 33.84
CA SER A 278 -4.30 13.25 34.09
C SER A 278 -3.82 11.93 34.70
N PRO A 279 -4.68 11.20 35.42
CA PRO A 279 -4.35 9.88 35.96
C PRO A 279 -4.08 8.82 34.88
N ALA A 280 -4.43 9.08 33.63
CA ALA A 280 -4.17 8.18 32.52
C ALA A 280 -2.69 8.16 32.13
N ASN A 281 -1.92 9.18 32.52
CA ASN A 281 -0.49 9.22 32.22
C ASN A 281 0.31 8.28 33.13
N LEU A 282 0.87 7.23 32.55
CA LEU A 282 1.69 6.24 33.27
C LEU A 282 3.16 6.66 33.44
N VAL A 283 3.55 7.80 32.91
CA VAL A 283 4.93 8.31 33.02
C VAL A 283 5.08 9.16 34.30
N PRO A 284 5.83 8.71 35.30
CA PRO A 284 6.10 9.51 36.47
C PRO A 284 7.05 10.66 36.13
N ASN A 285 6.84 11.84 36.71
CA ASN A 285 7.65 13.05 36.49
C ASN A 285 7.75 13.43 34.99
N GLN A 286 6.62 13.46 34.35
CA GLN A 286 6.40 13.58 32.90
C GLN A 286 6.89 14.92 32.31
N SER A 287 7.01 15.98 33.12
CA SER A 287 7.55 17.30 32.75
C SER A 287 8.84 17.63 33.53
N PHE A 288 9.47 16.62 34.10
CA PHE A 288 10.76 16.73 34.78
C PHE A 288 10.84 17.74 35.93
N GLU A 289 9.72 18.10 36.55
CA GLU A 289 9.64 19.12 37.61
C GLU A 289 10.29 18.64 38.93
N ARG A 290 10.49 17.32 39.13
CA ARG A 290 11.07 16.73 40.34
C ARG A 290 12.49 16.22 40.11
N GLY A 291 13.39 16.47 41.02
CA GLY A 291 14.80 16.03 41.01
C GLY A 291 15.80 17.13 41.32
N GLY A 292 17.06 16.79 41.32
CA GLY A 292 18.19 17.70 41.38
C GLY A 292 18.78 17.97 39.98
N ASP A 293 20.07 17.77 39.79
CA ASP A 293 20.73 17.84 38.47
C ASP A 293 20.20 16.77 37.52
N LEU A 294 19.75 15.65 38.05
CA LEU A 294 19.04 14.59 37.33
C LEU A 294 17.58 14.58 37.72
N PRO A 295 16.69 14.32 36.76
CA PRO A 295 15.24 14.20 37.03
C PRO A 295 14.95 12.93 37.81
N ALA A 296 14.03 13.00 38.78
CA ALA A 296 13.59 11.84 39.52
C ALA A 296 12.97 10.77 38.58
N PHE A 297 13.23 9.50 38.85
CA PHE A 297 12.78 8.29 38.14
C PHE A 297 13.48 8.01 36.79
N TRP A 298 14.07 8.95 36.15
CA TRP A 298 14.75 8.81 34.88
C TRP A 298 16.24 8.50 35.07
N GLN A 299 16.74 7.57 34.27
CA GLN A 299 18.15 7.20 34.20
C GLN A 299 18.78 7.80 32.95
N SER A 300 20.00 8.23 32.99
CA SER A 300 20.75 8.77 31.86
C SER A 300 22.04 8.04 31.61
N ASP A 301 22.49 8.04 30.38
CA ASP A 301 23.89 7.66 30.07
C ASP A 301 24.86 8.68 30.61
N GLN A 302 25.85 8.19 31.39
CA GLN A 302 26.93 8.99 31.98
C GLN A 302 28.25 8.48 31.42
N ARG A 303 28.68 8.95 30.26
CA ARG A 303 29.94 8.57 29.63
C ARG A 303 30.60 9.77 28.92
N LYS A 304 31.88 9.63 28.59
CA LYS A 304 32.62 10.68 27.86
C LYS A 304 31.91 11.05 26.56
N GLY A 305 31.69 12.32 26.31
CA GLY A 305 31.03 12.85 25.13
C GLY A 305 29.47 12.91 25.26
N VAL A 306 28.92 12.56 26.43
CA VAL A 306 27.49 12.74 26.74
C VAL A 306 27.37 13.67 27.94
N THR A 307 26.58 14.74 27.81
CA THR A 307 26.09 15.56 28.92
C THR A 307 24.59 15.46 29.02
N ALA A 308 24.10 14.81 30.06
CA ALA A 308 22.68 14.64 30.32
C ALA A 308 22.29 15.31 31.65
N ARG A 309 21.43 16.31 31.63
CA ARG A 309 21.06 17.09 32.81
C ARG A 309 19.65 17.67 32.71
N ARG A 310 19.07 18.02 33.84
CA ARG A 310 17.87 18.81 33.97
C ARG A 310 18.17 20.29 33.82
N VAL A 311 17.36 21.03 33.07
CA VAL A 311 17.57 22.45 32.76
C VAL A 311 16.28 23.26 32.93
N GLN A 312 16.42 24.56 33.27
CA GLN A 312 15.26 25.48 33.37
C GLN A 312 14.85 26.06 32.01
N GLU A 313 14.55 25.15 31.08
CA GLU A 313 14.16 25.46 29.71
C GLU A 313 12.89 24.68 29.33
N GLY A 314 12.00 24.45 30.30
CA GLY A 314 10.79 23.66 30.13
C GLY A 314 9.79 24.26 29.14
N LYS A 315 9.10 23.41 28.40
CA LYS A 315 7.93 23.77 27.62
C LYS A 315 6.67 23.74 28.49
N PHE A 316 6.59 22.77 29.41
CA PHE A 316 5.52 22.59 30.38
C PHE A 316 6.09 22.68 31.78
N GLY A 317 5.73 23.74 32.53
CA GLY A 317 6.35 24.05 33.79
C GLY A 317 7.70 24.79 33.64
N GLN A 318 8.66 24.53 34.54
CA GLN A 318 9.96 25.21 34.55
C GLN A 318 11.08 24.37 33.96
N TRP A 319 10.97 23.06 33.99
CA TRP A 319 12.07 22.16 33.74
C TRP A 319 11.89 21.26 32.52
N ALA A 320 13.00 20.98 31.86
CA ALA A 320 13.12 19.98 30.81
C ALA A 320 14.38 19.13 31.01
N VAL A 321 14.53 18.02 30.32
CA VAL A 321 15.82 17.32 30.25
C VAL A 321 16.56 17.69 28.98
N LYS A 322 17.85 17.94 29.12
CA LYS A 322 18.77 18.29 28.06
C LYS A 322 19.82 17.20 27.87
N LEU A 323 20.10 16.87 26.62
CA LEU A 323 21.09 15.88 26.21
C LEU A 323 22.05 16.53 25.20
N GLU A 324 23.35 16.57 25.48
CA GLU A 324 24.35 17.02 24.54
C GLU A 324 25.21 15.82 24.13
N VAL A 325 25.34 15.58 22.84
CA VAL A 325 26.01 14.41 22.24
C VAL A 325 27.13 14.86 21.32
N ALA A 326 28.35 14.48 21.66
CA ALA A 326 29.56 14.83 20.91
C ALA A 326 29.65 14.07 19.57
N PRO A 327 30.32 14.65 18.54
CA PRO A 327 30.40 14.07 17.20
C PRO A 327 31.00 12.64 17.14
N GLU A 328 31.91 12.33 18.02
CA GLU A 328 32.55 11.00 18.11
C GLU A 328 31.60 9.87 18.53
N LEU A 329 30.41 10.20 19.02
CA LEU A 329 29.37 9.22 19.40
C LEU A 329 28.33 8.97 18.29
N LYS A 330 28.55 9.50 17.10
CA LYS A 330 27.67 9.23 15.97
C LYS A 330 27.44 7.72 15.76
N GLY A 331 26.18 7.30 15.64
CA GLY A 331 25.79 5.91 15.52
C GLY A 331 25.60 5.16 16.84
N GLN A 332 25.95 5.77 17.98
CA GLN A 332 25.78 5.16 19.31
C GLN A 332 24.55 5.74 20.01
N TRP A 333 23.63 4.89 20.44
CA TRP A 333 22.42 5.31 21.16
C TRP A 333 22.75 5.78 22.57
N VAL A 334 22.35 7.00 22.90
CA VAL A 334 22.56 7.65 24.20
C VAL A 334 21.34 8.47 24.58
N GLY A 335 21.08 8.64 25.88
CA GLY A 335 20.04 9.51 26.42
C GLY A 335 19.40 9.03 27.71
N TRP A 336 18.12 9.26 27.84
CA TRP A 336 17.34 9.00 29.06
C TRP A 336 16.48 7.75 28.90
N ARG A 337 16.29 7.01 30.01
CA ARG A 337 15.47 5.79 30.06
C ARG A 337 14.60 5.76 31.30
N LEU A 338 13.42 5.15 31.16
CA LEU A 338 12.46 4.92 32.22
C LEU A 338 11.67 3.65 31.91
N ASN A 339 11.43 2.80 32.93
CA ASN A 339 10.61 1.60 32.81
C ASN A 339 9.27 1.78 33.50
N THR A 340 8.19 1.31 32.87
CA THR A 340 6.83 1.34 33.41
C THR A 340 6.15 0.00 33.12
N ALA A 341 5.30 -0.48 34.06
CA ALA A 341 4.50 -1.69 33.86
C ALA A 341 3.37 -1.44 32.85
N VAL A 342 3.09 -2.43 32.01
CA VAL A 342 2.03 -2.39 31.01
C VAL A 342 1.23 -3.67 30.99
N LYS A 343 0.03 -3.66 30.39
CA LYS A 343 -0.78 -4.82 30.09
C LYS A 343 -0.48 -5.34 28.70
N PRO A 344 -0.52 -6.65 28.44
CA PRO A 344 -0.38 -7.21 27.10
C PRO A 344 -1.64 -6.95 26.25
N ASN A 345 -1.48 -6.92 24.93
CA ASN A 345 -2.57 -6.74 23.95
C ASN A 345 -3.45 -5.51 24.21
N GLN A 346 -2.84 -4.41 24.66
CA GLN A 346 -3.54 -3.16 24.89
C GLN A 346 -3.00 -2.08 23.95
N LEU A 347 -3.87 -1.15 23.60
CA LEU A 347 -3.53 0.01 22.81
C LEU A 347 -3.08 1.14 23.75
N TYR A 348 -1.92 1.74 23.42
CA TYR A 348 -1.36 2.86 24.18
C TYR A 348 -1.13 4.05 23.26
N PHE A 349 -1.35 5.22 23.80
CA PHE A 349 -0.96 6.46 23.16
C PHE A 349 0.31 7.00 23.82
N TYR A 350 1.36 7.23 23.00
CA TYR A 350 2.66 7.74 23.41
C TYR A 350 2.95 9.05 22.71
N CYS A 351 3.21 10.11 23.46
CA CYS A 351 3.61 11.38 22.88
C CYS A 351 4.50 12.19 23.82
N GLY A 352 5.13 13.20 23.27
CA GLY A 352 5.92 14.16 24.02
C GLY A 352 6.43 15.27 23.10
N PHE A 353 7.14 16.22 23.69
CA PHE A 353 7.72 17.33 22.97
C PHE A 353 9.23 17.21 22.96
N VAL A 354 9.81 17.42 21.80
CA VAL A 354 11.26 17.39 21.59
C VAL A 354 11.71 18.64 20.86
N LYS A 355 12.91 19.09 21.15
CA LYS A 355 13.61 20.17 20.45
C LYS A 355 15.02 19.69 20.13
N ALA A 356 15.54 20.01 18.96
CA ALA A 356 16.88 19.62 18.54
C ALA A 356 17.66 20.80 17.96
N GLU A 357 18.95 20.86 18.25
CA GLU A 357 19.90 21.84 17.70
C GLU A 357 21.15 21.12 17.18
N GLY A 358 21.61 21.51 16.00
CA GLY A 358 22.74 20.90 15.29
C GLY A 358 22.35 20.41 13.89
N GLU A 359 23.24 20.56 12.93
CA GLU A 359 22.99 20.24 11.53
C GLU A 359 22.66 18.74 11.30
N GLN A 360 23.29 17.85 12.07
CA GLN A 360 23.08 16.42 12.00
C GLN A 360 22.12 15.89 13.05
N ALA A 361 21.56 16.77 13.91
CA ALA A 361 20.71 16.37 15.01
C ALA A 361 19.38 15.79 14.51
N ARG A 362 19.05 14.57 14.97
CA ARG A 362 17.78 13.89 14.72
C ARG A 362 17.33 13.20 15.99
N VAL A 363 16.07 13.34 16.34
CA VAL A 363 15.51 12.72 17.55
C VAL A 363 14.01 12.46 17.42
N ARG A 364 13.58 11.39 18.06
CA ARG A 364 12.19 11.05 18.33
C ARG A 364 12.12 10.24 19.61
N LEU A 365 10.93 10.04 20.14
CA LEU A 365 10.76 9.19 21.30
C LEU A 365 10.72 7.72 20.83
N HIS A 366 11.36 6.85 21.57
CA HIS A 366 11.38 5.41 21.34
C HIS A 366 10.78 4.66 22.51
N GLY A 367 10.34 3.43 22.31
CA GLY A 367 9.92 2.52 23.36
C GLY A 367 10.28 1.09 23.00
N HIS A 368 10.63 0.32 24.05
CA HIS A 368 10.94 -1.09 23.92
C HIS A 368 9.99 -1.90 24.81
N TRP A 369 9.34 -2.91 24.24
CA TRP A 369 8.50 -3.81 24.99
C TRP A 369 9.31 -4.94 25.60
N HIS A 370 9.09 -5.20 26.89
CA HIS A 370 9.74 -6.24 27.65
C HIS A 370 8.72 -7.17 28.29
N ASN A 371 9.02 -8.47 28.29
CA ASN A 371 8.22 -9.49 28.94
C ASN A 371 8.44 -9.49 30.48
N ALA A 372 7.72 -10.37 31.20
CA ALA A 372 7.83 -10.48 32.64
C ALA A 372 9.25 -10.86 33.16
N LYS A 373 10.09 -11.43 32.29
CA LYS A 373 11.50 -11.74 32.60
C LYS A 373 12.44 -10.58 32.28
N ARG A 374 11.92 -9.42 31.88
CA ARG A 374 12.67 -8.23 31.45
C ARG A 374 13.53 -8.46 30.20
N GLN A 375 13.14 -9.42 29.36
CA GLN A 375 13.71 -9.62 28.03
C GLN A 375 12.84 -8.89 27.01
N LEU A 376 13.41 -8.50 25.88
CA LEU A 376 12.64 -7.96 24.76
C LEU A 376 11.56 -8.94 24.34
N CYS A 377 10.36 -8.42 24.04
CA CYS A 377 9.26 -9.21 23.52
C CYS A 377 9.65 -9.83 22.17
N GLU A 378 9.11 -11.01 21.88
CA GLU A 378 9.44 -11.74 20.65
C GLU A 378 8.86 -11.06 19.40
N GLU A 379 7.66 -10.50 19.52
CA GLU A 379 6.98 -9.82 18.41
C GLU A 379 7.03 -8.31 18.59
N SER A 380 7.44 -7.59 17.54
CA SER A 380 7.46 -6.13 17.48
C SER A 380 8.00 -5.45 18.75
N PRO A 381 9.23 -5.79 19.21
CA PRO A 381 9.74 -5.32 20.49
C PRO A 381 10.00 -3.81 20.53
N PHE A 382 10.02 -3.13 19.39
CA PHE A 382 10.41 -1.72 19.28
C PHE A 382 9.32 -0.89 18.64
N PHE A 383 9.16 0.34 19.11
CA PHE A 383 8.33 1.35 18.48
C PHE A 383 8.97 2.74 18.61
N ALA A 384 8.54 3.65 17.78
CA ALA A 384 9.01 5.04 17.81
C ALA A 384 7.86 5.99 17.44
N THR A 385 7.93 7.20 17.97
CA THR A 385 7.02 8.28 17.62
C THR A 385 7.41 8.96 16.31
N ALA A 386 6.50 9.76 15.77
CA ALA A 386 6.72 10.57 14.59
C ALA A 386 6.06 11.96 14.74
N PRO A 387 6.58 13.00 14.06
CA PRO A 387 7.74 12.99 13.17
C PRO A 387 9.06 12.80 13.90
N GLU A 388 10.12 12.42 13.15
CA GLU A 388 11.48 12.61 13.61
C GLU A 388 11.81 14.11 13.56
N VAL A 389 12.33 14.65 14.64
CA VAL A 389 12.64 16.07 14.77
C VAL A 389 14.09 16.31 14.39
N THR A 390 14.31 17.25 13.49
CA THR A 390 15.65 17.64 13.01
C THR A 390 16.13 18.92 13.64
N GLY A 391 17.44 19.15 13.61
CA GLY A 391 18.03 20.35 14.18
C GLY A 391 17.50 21.65 13.55
N GLY A 392 17.38 22.69 14.38
CA GLY A 392 16.86 24.01 13.98
C GLY A 392 15.35 24.18 14.09
N GLN A 393 14.62 23.12 14.43
CA GLN A 393 13.19 23.21 14.77
C GLN A 393 13.03 23.55 16.26
N GLY A 394 12.07 24.39 16.59
CA GLY A 394 11.66 24.64 17.99
C GLY A 394 11.05 23.38 18.63
N TRP A 395 10.29 23.55 19.68
CA TRP A 395 9.58 22.44 20.30
C TRP A 395 8.55 21.81 19.33
N VAL A 396 8.73 20.55 19.01
CA VAL A 396 7.88 19.76 18.12
C VAL A 396 7.23 18.63 18.90
N GLN A 397 5.92 18.47 18.76
CA GLN A 397 5.21 17.32 19.30
C GLN A 397 5.46 16.10 18.39
N THR A 398 5.78 14.97 19.02
CA THR A 398 5.91 13.67 18.36
C THR A 398 5.05 12.64 19.09
N ALA A 399 4.37 11.76 18.36
CA ALA A 399 3.46 10.79 18.98
C ALA A 399 3.39 9.46 18.20
N ALA A 400 2.86 8.43 18.87
CA ALA A 400 2.52 7.14 18.28
C ALA A 400 1.33 6.52 18.99
N LEU A 401 0.51 5.80 18.23
CA LEU A 401 -0.47 4.85 18.75
C LEU A 401 0.12 3.46 18.61
N VAL A 402 0.32 2.75 19.71
CA VAL A 402 1.09 1.49 19.75
C VAL A 402 0.31 0.41 20.50
N GLU A 403 0.38 -0.81 20.00
CA GLU A 403 -0.21 -1.98 20.64
C GLU A 403 0.88 -2.79 21.33
N SER A 404 0.66 -3.12 22.58
CA SER A 404 1.61 -3.95 23.34
C SER A 404 1.53 -5.41 22.90
N PRO A 405 2.69 -6.09 22.70
CA PRO A 405 2.75 -7.51 22.37
C PRO A 405 2.02 -8.41 23.40
N PRO A 406 1.67 -9.64 23.00
CA PRO A 406 0.97 -10.58 23.89
C PRO A 406 1.75 -10.98 25.15
N ASP A 407 3.07 -10.90 25.12
CA ASP A 407 3.98 -11.21 26.22
C ASP A 407 4.48 -9.97 26.97
N ALA A 408 4.03 -8.76 26.58
CA ALA A 408 4.48 -7.51 27.20
C ALA A 408 4.05 -7.44 28.67
N ALA A 409 4.99 -7.04 29.54
CA ALA A 409 4.77 -6.73 30.95
C ALA A 409 5.32 -5.35 31.33
N PHE A 410 6.28 -4.85 30.57
CA PHE A 410 6.90 -3.55 30.77
C PHE A 410 7.16 -2.84 29.45
N VAL A 411 7.15 -1.52 29.50
CA VAL A 411 7.71 -0.65 28.45
C VAL A 411 8.92 0.08 29.03
N GLU A 412 10.00 0.09 28.28
CA GLU A 412 11.14 0.97 28.56
C GLU A 412 11.10 2.15 27.57
N PHE A 413 10.90 3.35 28.09
CA PHE A 413 10.94 4.58 27.30
C PHE A 413 12.38 4.98 27.06
N HIS A 414 12.66 5.41 25.85
CA HIS A 414 13.94 5.88 25.40
C HIS A 414 13.82 7.29 24.81
N LEU A 415 14.25 8.30 25.58
CA LEU A 415 14.49 9.64 25.08
C LEU A 415 15.92 9.69 24.59
N THR A 416 16.22 8.96 23.52
CA THR A 416 17.59 8.68 23.06
C THR A 416 17.78 9.10 21.60
N THR A 417 19.03 9.38 21.27
CA THR A 417 19.48 9.64 19.90
C THR A 417 20.78 8.89 19.62
N ASN A 418 21.07 8.67 18.34
CA ASN A 418 22.35 8.16 17.84
C ASN A 418 23.07 9.18 16.94
N THR A 419 22.63 10.44 17.00
CA THR A 419 23.20 11.53 16.22
C THR A 419 23.83 12.59 17.12
N PRO A 420 24.92 13.27 16.71
CA PRO A 420 25.49 14.38 17.47
C PRO A 420 24.59 15.61 17.44
N GLY A 421 24.58 16.36 18.54
CA GLY A 421 23.75 17.55 18.67
C GLY A 421 23.32 17.84 20.10
N THR A 422 22.39 18.77 20.25
CA THR A 422 21.78 19.12 21.53
C THR A 422 20.28 18.89 21.44
N PHE A 423 19.72 18.21 22.44
CA PHE A 423 18.34 17.75 22.44
C PHE A 423 17.66 18.10 23.75
N TRP A 424 16.39 18.50 23.69
CA TRP A 424 15.52 18.72 24.84
C TRP A 424 14.29 17.87 24.74
N HIS A 425 13.83 17.33 25.86
CA HIS A 425 12.59 16.58 25.97
C HIS A 425 11.76 17.12 27.12
N ASP A 426 10.44 17.19 26.89
CA ASP A 426 9.48 17.64 27.89
C ASP A 426 8.09 17.12 27.58
N GLY A 427 7.20 17.14 28.59
CA GLY A 427 5.81 16.83 28.41
C GLY A 427 5.54 15.40 27.90
N ILE A 428 6.10 14.40 28.55
CA ILE A 428 5.98 12.99 28.11
C ILE A 428 4.66 12.40 28.61
N PHE A 429 3.84 11.90 27.70
CA PHE A 429 2.60 11.20 28.00
C PHE A 429 2.64 9.78 27.45
N PHE A 430 2.24 8.82 28.26
CA PHE A 430 1.99 7.44 27.84
C PHE A 430 0.79 6.90 28.61
N GLY A 431 -0.28 6.52 27.92
CA GLY A 431 -1.51 6.06 28.54
C GLY A 431 -2.23 5.01 27.75
N GLU A 432 -2.89 4.07 28.45
CA GLU A 432 -3.80 3.11 27.83
C GLU A 432 -4.99 3.82 27.21
N VAL A 433 -5.36 3.47 25.97
CA VAL A 433 -6.50 4.04 25.28
C VAL A 433 -7.48 2.97 24.83
N TYR A 434 -8.76 3.30 24.87
CA TYR A 434 -9.84 2.48 24.36
C TYR A 434 -10.20 2.97 22.96
N PRO A 435 -10.11 2.13 21.93
CA PRO A 435 -10.49 2.55 20.59
C PRO A 435 -12.00 2.73 20.49
N ALA A 436 -12.41 3.87 19.94
CA ALA A 436 -13.80 4.11 19.57
C ALA A 436 -14.08 3.54 18.17
N ILE A 437 -15.22 2.90 17.99
CA ILE A 437 -15.77 2.60 16.69
C ILE A 437 -16.45 3.87 16.18
N VAL A 438 -15.95 4.38 15.05
CA VAL A 438 -16.49 5.56 14.38
C VAL A 438 -17.59 5.13 13.43
N GLY A 439 -18.82 5.54 13.72
CA GLY A 439 -20.00 5.21 12.92
C GLY A 439 -20.12 6.03 11.65
N GLU A 440 -21.27 5.96 11.03
CA GLU A 440 -21.59 6.74 9.84
C GLU A 440 -22.14 8.12 10.23
N MET A 441 -21.94 9.09 9.35
CA MET A 441 -22.46 10.43 9.58
C MET A 441 -23.99 10.45 9.56
N GLU A 442 -24.59 10.98 10.61
CA GLU A 442 -26.01 11.20 10.74
C GLU A 442 -26.32 12.70 10.51
N LEU A 443 -27.40 12.97 9.79
CA LEU A 443 -27.92 14.33 9.60
C LEU A 443 -29.13 14.56 10.51
N ARG A 444 -29.24 15.77 11.05
CA ARG A 444 -30.39 16.15 11.88
C ARG A 444 -31.69 16.20 11.09
N GLU A 445 -31.62 16.72 9.87
CA GLU A 445 -32.69 16.68 8.90
C GLU A 445 -32.23 15.83 7.71
N PRO A 446 -33.05 14.90 7.23
CA PRO A 446 -32.62 14.09 6.10
C PRO A 446 -32.37 14.99 4.89
N ALA A 447 -31.14 14.93 4.36
CA ALA A 447 -30.74 15.67 3.15
C ALA A 447 -31.47 15.19 1.89
N THR A 448 -32.36 14.18 2.01
CA THR A 448 -33.04 13.54 0.88
C THR A 448 -34.51 13.87 0.85
N ALA A 449 -34.98 14.28 -0.32
CA ALA A 449 -36.38 14.04 -0.70
C ALA A 449 -36.67 12.55 -0.47
N LYS A 450 -37.82 12.23 0.10
CA LYS A 450 -38.26 10.83 0.31
C LYS A 450 -38.19 10.07 -1.02
N GLY A 451 -37.36 9.02 -1.09
CA GLY A 451 -37.26 8.19 -2.30
C GLY A 451 -35.82 7.94 -2.78
N LEU A 452 -35.70 7.63 -4.07
CA LEU A 452 -34.43 7.38 -4.74
C LEU A 452 -33.76 8.68 -5.15
N SER A 453 -32.57 8.95 -4.62
CA SER A 453 -31.68 10.03 -5.02
C SER A 453 -30.64 9.52 -6.02
N VAL A 454 -30.37 10.33 -7.06
CA VAL A 454 -29.40 10.05 -8.12
C VAL A 454 -28.57 11.29 -8.35
N TRP A 455 -27.25 11.19 -8.30
CA TRP A 455 -26.35 12.33 -8.53
C TRP A 455 -25.03 11.92 -9.16
N LEU A 456 -24.30 12.87 -9.73
CA LEU A 456 -22.96 12.67 -10.26
C LEU A 456 -21.93 12.87 -9.17
N VAL A 457 -20.89 12.04 -9.23
CA VAL A 457 -19.70 12.19 -8.38
C VAL A 457 -18.48 12.29 -9.27
N ASN A 458 -17.58 13.22 -8.98
CA ASN A 458 -16.31 13.31 -9.70
C ASN A 458 -15.60 11.96 -9.69
N PRO A 459 -15.21 11.38 -10.84
CA PRO A 459 -14.57 10.06 -10.92
C PRO A 459 -13.26 9.93 -10.14
N LEU A 460 -12.65 11.04 -9.73
CA LEU A 460 -11.49 11.06 -8.85
C LEU A 460 -11.83 10.83 -7.37
N ILE A 461 -13.11 10.83 -7.00
CA ILE A 461 -13.57 10.66 -5.62
C ILE A 461 -14.23 9.28 -5.48
N LYS A 462 -13.81 8.51 -4.48
CA LYS A 462 -14.44 7.23 -4.15
C LYS A 462 -15.79 7.42 -3.49
N VAL A 463 -16.78 6.66 -3.94
CA VAL A 463 -18.12 6.63 -3.33
C VAL A 463 -18.13 5.53 -2.27
N PHE A 464 -18.48 5.90 -1.05
CA PHE A 464 -18.59 4.99 0.09
C PHE A 464 -20.06 4.68 0.40
N PRO A 465 -20.35 3.56 1.09
CA PRO A 465 -21.73 3.20 1.47
C PRO A 465 -22.47 4.29 2.24
N ASP A 466 -21.76 5.17 2.92
CA ASP A 466 -22.29 6.29 3.70
C ASP A 466 -22.16 7.66 3.00
N THR A 467 -21.77 7.69 1.72
CA THR A 467 -21.72 8.94 0.94
C THR A 467 -23.13 9.55 0.85
N LEU A 468 -23.23 10.82 1.18
CA LEU A 468 -24.52 11.52 1.22
C LEU A 468 -24.95 12.00 -0.18
N PRO A 469 -26.25 12.07 -0.44
CA PRO A 469 -26.77 12.55 -1.71
C PRO A 469 -26.43 14.00 -1.99
N ALA A 470 -26.26 14.31 -3.26
CA ALA A 470 -26.21 15.66 -3.79
C ALA A 470 -27.40 15.91 -4.75
N GLU A 471 -27.46 17.07 -5.35
CA GLU A 471 -28.52 17.44 -6.30
C GLU A 471 -28.47 16.54 -7.54
N THR A 472 -29.66 16.10 -7.99
CA THR A 472 -29.79 15.34 -9.22
C THR A 472 -29.42 16.22 -10.43
N PRO A 473 -28.51 15.79 -11.31
CA PRO A 473 -28.07 16.59 -12.42
C PRO A 473 -29.19 16.77 -13.45
N LYS A 474 -29.26 17.95 -14.05
CA LYS A 474 -30.21 18.25 -15.14
C LYS A 474 -29.72 17.70 -16.48
N LEU A 475 -28.43 17.48 -16.62
CA LEU A 475 -27.75 17.01 -17.82
C LEU A 475 -26.44 16.30 -17.44
N VAL A 476 -26.17 15.18 -18.05
CA VAL A 476 -24.85 14.54 -18.06
C VAL A 476 -24.16 15.02 -19.33
N SER A 477 -23.09 15.80 -19.18
CA SER A 477 -22.39 16.40 -20.31
C SER A 477 -20.93 15.98 -20.33
N LEU A 478 -20.44 15.51 -21.48
CA LEU A 478 -19.06 15.14 -21.71
C LEU A 478 -18.49 15.92 -22.88
N LEU A 479 -17.23 16.33 -22.75
CA LEU A 479 -16.43 16.89 -23.81
C LEU A 479 -15.26 15.94 -24.08
N MET A 480 -15.14 15.40 -25.28
CA MET A 480 -14.21 14.33 -25.59
C MET A 480 -13.47 14.57 -26.91
N ALA A 481 -12.21 14.17 -26.94
CA ALA A 481 -11.46 13.98 -28.18
C ALA A 481 -11.84 12.64 -28.84
N ARG A 482 -11.40 12.44 -30.06
CA ARG A 482 -11.48 11.12 -30.72
C ARG A 482 -10.36 10.22 -30.19
N ASN A 483 -10.59 8.93 -30.20
CA ASN A 483 -9.72 7.91 -29.59
C ASN A 483 -9.46 8.14 -28.10
N GLU A 484 -10.49 8.53 -27.37
CA GLU A 484 -10.47 8.87 -25.95
C GLU A 484 -11.55 8.10 -25.21
N TYR A 485 -11.21 7.76 -23.96
CA TYR A 485 -12.18 7.23 -22.99
C TYR A 485 -12.52 8.33 -21.97
N GLU A 486 -13.74 8.31 -21.44
CA GLU A 486 -14.14 9.22 -20.36
C GLU A 486 -15.16 8.57 -19.44
N PRO A 487 -14.89 8.58 -18.11
CA PRO A 487 -15.81 7.99 -17.14
C PRO A 487 -16.91 8.97 -16.69
N VAL A 488 -18.06 8.39 -16.36
CA VAL A 488 -19.11 9.05 -15.58
C VAL A 488 -19.43 8.17 -14.38
N GLN A 489 -19.33 8.74 -13.19
CA GLN A 489 -19.70 8.06 -11.95
C GLN A 489 -21.05 8.59 -11.46
N ILE A 490 -22.04 7.70 -11.34
CA ILE A 490 -23.39 7.99 -10.86
C ILE A 490 -23.59 7.28 -9.52
N ALA A 491 -23.92 8.05 -8.50
CA ALA A 491 -24.25 7.50 -7.19
C ALA A 491 -25.76 7.43 -6.97
N LEU A 492 -26.18 6.40 -6.25
CA LEU A 492 -27.57 6.09 -5.96
C LEU A 492 -27.74 5.84 -4.46
N ARG A 493 -28.77 6.44 -3.86
CA ARG A 493 -29.13 6.20 -2.45
C ARG A 493 -30.64 6.29 -2.28
N SER A 494 -31.18 5.50 -1.37
CA SER A 494 -32.60 5.58 -1.01
C SER A 494 -32.79 5.42 0.50
N ASP A 495 -33.81 6.05 1.06
CA ASP A 495 -34.26 5.88 2.45
C ASP A 495 -34.95 4.53 2.69
N ARG A 496 -35.32 3.81 1.63
CA ARG A 496 -35.97 2.51 1.63
C ARG A 496 -35.33 1.54 0.67
N LYS A 497 -35.61 0.24 0.83
CA LYS A 497 -35.17 -0.78 -0.12
C LYS A 497 -35.80 -0.50 -1.50
N VAL A 498 -34.96 -0.47 -2.53
CA VAL A 498 -35.37 -0.35 -3.93
C VAL A 498 -34.94 -1.62 -4.66
N GLN A 499 -35.89 -2.32 -5.26
CA GLN A 499 -35.63 -3.57 -5.93
C GLN A 499 -35.30 -3.37 -7.41
N GLN A 500 -34.48 -4.28 -7.96
CA GLN A 500 -34.16 -4.39 -9.38
C GLN A 500 -33.79 -3.06 -10.05
N VAL A 501 -32.79 -2.37 -9.48
CA VAL A 501 -32.21 -1.20 -10.13
C VAL A 501 -31.58 -1.61 -11.44
N ARG A 502 -32.04 -1.06 -12.55
CA ARG A 502 -31.54 -1.28 -13.92
C ARG A 502 -31.02 0.04 -14.47
N VAL A 503 -30.03 -0.04 -15.32
CA VAL A 503 -29.49 1.11 -16.04
C VAL A 503 -29.52 0.79 -17.53
N GLU A 504 -30.09 1.71 -18.29
CA GLU A 504 -30.17 1.64 -19.74
C GLU A 504 -29.62 2.94 -20.32
N ILE A 505 -28.91 2.82 -21.42
CA ILE A 505 -28.38 3.99 -22.12
C ILE A 505 -28.94 3.96 -23.52
N THR A 506 -29.63 5.03 -23.90
CA THR A 506 -30.15 5.11 -25.27
C THR A 506 -28.97 5.40 -26.22
N PRO A 507 -29.02 4.93 -27.48
CA PRO A 507 -28.00 5.19 -28.47
C PRO A 507 -27.69 6.68 -28.57
N LEU A 508 -26.42 7.05 -28.43
CA LEU A 508 -25.94 8.42 -28.61
C LEU A 508 -25.89 8.75 -30.10
N LYS A 509 -26.71 9.67 -30.54
CA LYS A 509 -26.84 10.03 -31.95
C LYS A 509 -26.59 11.51 -32.22
N ASN A 510 -25.87 11.79 -33.31
CA ASN A 510 -25.75 13.14 -33.82
C ASN A 510 -26.92 13.50 -34.78
N LYS A 511 -26.92 14.75 -35.23
CA LYS A 511 -27.98 15.24 -36.15
C LYS A 511 -28.01 14.53 -37.49
N LEU A 512 -26.94 13.85 -37.89
CA LEU A 512 -26.86 13.03 -39.12
C LEU A 512 -27.27 11.57 -38.90
N GLY A 513 -27.69 11.21 -37.71
CA GLY A 513 -28.08 9.84 -37.35
C GLY A 513 -26.92 8.89 -37.08
N GLN A 514 -25.69 9.36 -37.07
CA GLN A 514 -24.50 8.56 -36.71
C GLN A 514 -24.48 8.31 -35.19
N THR A 515 -24.01 7.14 -34.79
CA THR A 515 -24.00 6.70 -33.39
C THR A 515 -22.57 6.56 -32.86
N LEU A 516 -22.37 6.88 -31.58
CA LEU A 516 -21.20 6.44 -30.82
C LEU A 516 -21.41 5.00 -30.31
N PRO A 517 -20.30 4.29 -29.99
CA PRO A 517 -20.38 2.99 -29.32
C PRO A 517 -21.18 3.08 -28.01
N GLU A 518 -21.82 2.01 -27.63
CA GLU A 518 -22.48 1.90 -26.33
C GLU A 518 -21.42 1.94 -25.22
N PRO A 519 -21.60 2.77 -24.17
CA PRO A 519 -20.63 2.82 -23.07
C PRO A 519 -20.60 1.53 -22.27
N GLN A 520 -19.42 1.16 -21.80
CA GLN A 520 -19.28 0.04 -20.87
C GLN A 520 -19.90 0.40 -19.52
N LEU A 521 -20.67 -0.53 -18.97
CA LEU A 521 -21.43 -0.32 -17.76
C LEU A 521 -20.94 -1.24 -16.64
N TYR A 522 -20.55 -0.64 -15.52
CA TYR A 522 -20.07 -1.36 -14.33
C TYR A 522 -20.83 -0.93 -13.08
N ARG A 523 -20.85 -1.80 -12.09
CA ARG A 523 -21.14 -1.47 -10.70
C ARG A 523 -19.83 -1.40 -9.94
N VAL A 524 -19.62 -0.35 -9.16
CA VAL A 524 -18.47 -0.24 -8.28
C VAL A 524 -18.62 -1.20 -7.12
N GLY A 525 -17.67 -2.10 -6.96
CA GLY A 525 -17.63 -3.06 -5.87
C GLY A 525 -16.80 -2.55 -4.69
N PHE A 526 -16.90 -3.27 -3.57
CA PHE A 526 -16.14 -2.95 -2.36
C PHE A 526 -15.26 -4.14 -1.98
N VAL A 527 -14.08 -3.83 -1.43
CA VAL A 527 -13.17 -4.80 -0.84
C VAL A 527 -12.88 -4.43 0.61
N PRO A 528 -12.75 -5.40 1.51
CA PRO A 528 -12.42 -5.12 2.90
C PRO A 528 -10.94 -4.79 3.05
N VAL A 529 -10.67 -3.75 3.81
CA VAL A 529 -9.34 -3.38 4.31
C VAL A 529 -9.39 -3.46 5.81
N ASP A 530 -8.60 -4.32 6.42
CA ASP A 530 -8.62 -4.55 7.88
C ASP A 530 -7.71 -3.58 8.64
N HIS A 531 -6.82 -2.88 7.93
CA HIS A 531 -5.92 -1.87 8.49
C HIS A 531 -5.54 -0.85 7.42
N PRO A 532 -5.27 0.39 7.78
CA PRO A 532 -4.78 1.38 6.84
C PRO A 532 -3.35 1.08 6.37
N SER A 533 -3.01 1.48 5.16
CA SER A 533 -1.65 1.40 4.63
C SER A 533 -0.70 2.22 5.49
N GLY A 534 0.26 1.55 6.14
CA GLY A 534 1.27 2.18 7.01
C GLY A 534 2.62 2.42 6.34
N TYR A 535 2.77 1.99 5.12
CA TYR A 535 4.02 2.06 4.37
C TYR A 535 4.43 3.50 4.01
N TYR A 536 3.46 4.40 3.90
CA TYR A 536 3.67 5.77 3.50
C TYR A 536 3.35 6.76 4.61
N THR A 537 4.09 7.85 4.63
CA THR A 537 3.72 9.02 5.39
C THR A 537 2.79 9.88 4.54
N SER A 538 1.53 9.99 4.92
CA SER A 538 0.63 10.96 4.32
C SER A 538 0.94 12.37 4.79
N GLN A 539 0.83 13.33 3.89
CA GLN A 539 0.71 14.73 4.27
C GLN A 539 -0.78 15.03 4.49
N LEU A 540 -1.13 15.38 5.70
CA LEU A 540 -2.50 15.72 6.02
C LEU A 540 -2.84 17.14 5.55
N PRO A 541 -4.11 17.43 5.29
CA PRO A 541 -4.55 18.77 4.95
C PRO A 541 -4.08 19.80 5.97
N PRO A 542 -3.82 21.07 5.59
CA PRO A 542 -3.25 22.08 6.50
C PRO A 542 -4.08 22.35 7.75
N TRP A 543 -5.38 22.13 7.71
CA TRP A 543 -6.28 22.28 8.85
C TRP A 543 -6.24 21.09 9.82
N TYR A 544 -5.69 19.93 9.39
CA TYR A 544 -5.40 18.84 10.30
C TYR A 544 -4.31 19.29 11.25
N ARG A 545 -4.58 19.25 12.54
CA ARG A 545 -3.60 19.63 13.53
C ARG A 545 -2.45 18.68 13.47
N HIS A 546 -1.29 19.22 13.70
CA HIS A 546 -0.01 18.59 13.49
C HIS A 546 0.00 17.10 13.82
N VAL A 547 -0.06 16.29 12.79
CA VAL A 547 0.00 14.84 12.91
C VAL A 547 1.45 14.43 12.81
N PRO A 548 1.99 13.76 13.82
CA PRO A 548 3.32 13.20 13.73
C PRO A 548 3.41 12.24 12.55
N LYS A 549 4.46 12.33 11.75
CA LYS A 549 4.74 11.36 10.68
C LYS A 549 4.76 9.95 11.27
N GLY A 550 4.16 8.99 10.60
CA GLY A 550 4.05 7.60 11.05
C GLY A 550 2.89 7.29 11.98
N PHE A 551 2.25 8.30 12.56
CA PHE A 551 1.02 8.11 13.30
C PHE A 551 -0.16 8.00 12.34
N GLY A 552 -0.58 6.76 12.04
CA GLY A 552 -1.61 6.55 11.02
C GLY A 552 -1.21 7.14 9.66
N GLY A 553 0.00 6.88 9.22
CA GLY A 553 0.67 7.51 8.07
C GLY A 553 0.04 7.30 6.70
N SER A 554 -1.25 6.95 6.63
CA SER A 554 -2.03 6.84 5.40
C SER A 554 -3.29 7.70 5.51
N ASP A 555 -3.90 7.98 4.38
CA ASP A 555 -5.21 8.65 4.33
C ASP A 555 -6.35 7.67 4.63
N GLY A 556 -6.07 6.35 4.61
CA GLY A 556 -7.05 5.30 4.73
C GLY A 556 -7.46 4.95 6.16
N TRP A 557 -8.43 4.07 6.24
CA TRP A 557 -8.99 3.50 7.48
C TRP A 557 -9.43 2.05 7.26
N ALA A 558 -9.63 1.29 8.32
CA ALA A 558 -10.22 -0.04 8.23
C ALA A 558 -11.70 0.05 7.83
N GLY A 559 -12.13 -0.76 6.86
CA GLY A 559 -13.50 -0.75 6.37
C GLY A 559 -13.65 -1.23 4.93
N GLU A 560 -14.81 -0.98 4.33
CA GLU A 560 -15.10 -1.27 2.93
C GLU A 560 -14.58 -0.15 2.02
N TRP A 561 -13.79 -0.52 1.03
CA TRP A 561 -13.19 0.43 0.08
C TRP A 561 -13.67 0.15 -1.34
N ALA A 562 -14.17 1.18 -2.01
CA ALA A 562 -14.53 1.11 -3.42
C ALA A 562 -13.28 0.91 -4.27
N ASP A 563 -13.25 -0.15 -5.10
CA ASP A 563 -12.13 -0.39 -6.01
C ASP A 563 -12.49 -1.23 -7.25
N PRO A 564 -13.02 -2.48 -7.17
CA PRO A 564 -13.29 -3.29 -8.36
C PRO A 564 -14.48 -2.77 -9.16
N LEU A 565 -14.37 -2.82 -10.48
CA LEU A 565 -15.46 -2.55 -11.40
C LEU A 565 -16.06 -3.87 -11.87
N MET A 566 -17.20 -4.23 -11.29
CA MET A 566 -17.92 -5.46 -11.61
C MET A 566 -18.83 -5.25 -12.83
N PRO A 567 -18.94 -6.23 -13.75
CA PRO A 567 -19.94 -6.16 -14.82
C PRO A 567 -21.31 -5.86 -14.25
N PHE A 568 -22.00 -4.90 -14.85
CA PHE A 568 -23.29 -4.47 -14.34
C PHE A 568 -24.34 -5.59 -14.46
N LYS A 569 -25.03 -5.83 -13.36
CA LYS A 569 -26.26 -6.65 -13.31
C LYS A 569 -27.29 -5.90 -12.48
N PRO A 570 -28.59 -6.05 -12.77
CA PRO A 570 -29.62 -5.47 -11.92
C PRO A 570 -29.43 -5.88 -10.46
N PHE A 571 -29.58 -4.95 -9.54
CA PHE A 571 -29.32 -5.16 -8.11
C PHE A 571 -30.38 -4.49 -7.23
N ASP A 572 -30.45 -4.93 -5.98
CA ASP A 572 -31.28 -4.31 -4.96
C ASP A 572 -30.46 -3.26 -4.18
N LEU A 573 -30.97 -2.05 -4.13
CA LEU A 573 -30.39 -0.97 -3.32
C LEU A 573 -30.91 -1.07 -1.88
N GLN A 574 -30.00 -1.18 -0.92
CA GLN A 574 -30.37 -1.27 0.50
C GLN A 574 -30.68 0.12 1.08
N PRO A 575 -31.57 0.20 2.10
CA PRO A 575 -31.89 1.47 2.74
C PRO A 575 -30.63 2.16 3.28
N ASN A 576 -30.53 3.46 3.03
CA ASN A 576 -29.44 4.31 3.52
C ASN A 576 -28.01 3.85 3.16
N ARG A 577 -27.87 2.99 2.15
CA ARG A 577 -26.59 2.60 1.55
C ARG A 577 -26.46 3.23 0.18
N THR A 578 -25.33 3.88 -0.05
CA THR A 578 -24.99 4.45 -1.36
C THR A 578 -24.24 3.43 -2.18
N GLU A 579 -24.66 3.30 -3.43
CA GLU A 579 -24.02 2.47 -4.45
C GLU A 579 -23.58 3.35 -5.62
N ALA A 580 -22.55 2.95 -6.33
CA ALA A 580 -22.06 3.68 -7.48
C ALA A 580 -22.10 2.83 -8.75
N ILE A 581 -22.43 3.49 -9.84
CA ILE A 581 -22.41 2.95 -11.19
C ILE A 581 -21.35 3.73 -11.96
N TRP A 582 -20.55 3.01 -12.75
CA TRP A 582 -19.48 3.56 -13.54
C TRP A 582 -19.78 3.34 -15.02
N LEU A 583 -19.98 4.40 -15.76
CA LEU A 583 -20.13 4.39 -17.20
C LEU A 583 -18.79 4.77 -17.82
N MET A 584 -18.34 3.99 -18.81
CA MET A 584 -17.11 4.30 -19.54
C MET A 584 -17.46 4.55 -21.01
N PHE A 585 -17.41 5.78 -21.43
CA PHE A 585 -17.61 6.21 -22.81
C PHE A 585 -16.32 6.07 -23.61
N TYR A 586 -16.45 5.75 -24.88
CA TYR A 586 -15.34 5.72 -25.84
C TYR A 586 -15.74 6.41 -27.12
N VAL A 587 -14.91 7.30 -27.62
CA VAL A 587 -15.08 7.95 -28.94
C VAL A 587 -14.06 7.37 -29.92
N PRO A 588 -14.50 6.64 -30.96
CA PRO A 588 -13.59 6.08 -31.95
C PRO A 588 -12.80 7.15 -32.72
N PRO A 589 -11.60 6.80 -33.28
CA PRO A 589 -10.76 7.75 -33.99
C PRO A 589 -11.41 8.30 -35.27
N ASP A 590 -12.35 7.58 -35.84
CA ASP A 590 -13.12 7.94 -37.04
C ASP A 590 -14.46 8.62 -36.76
N ALA A 591 -14.83 8.80 -35.48
CA ALA A 591 -16.06 9.47 -35.11
C ALA A 591 -16.13 10.90 -35.67
N GLN A 592 -17.29 11.31 -36.18
CA GLN A 592 -17.48 12.67 -36.66
C GLN A 592 -17.55 13.67 -35.50
N PRO A 593 -16.81 14.80 -35.56
CA PRO A 593 -16.96 15.84 -34.57
C PRO A 593 -18.38 16.41 -34.51
N GLY A 594 -18.82 16.80 -33.32
CA GLY A 594 -20.12 17.40 -33.08
C GLY A 594 -20.85 16.85 -31.87
N GLN A 595 -22.11 17.22 -31.72
CA GLN A 595 -22.95 16.85 -30.57
C GLN A 595 -23.65 15.52 -30.82
N TYR A 596 -23.54 14.61 -29.84
CA TYR A 596 -24.29 13.36 -29.78
C TYR A 596 -25.20 13.39 -28.55
N GLU A 597 -26.42 13.00 -28.70
CA GLU A 597 -27.47 13.09 -27.66
C GLU A 597 -28.08 11.72 -27.37
N GLY A 598 -28.39 11.51 -26.12
CA GLY A 598 -29.00 10.30 -25.60
C GLY A 598 -29.57 10.52 -24.21
N GLN A 599 -29.80 9.42 -23.49
CA GLN A 599 -30.29 9.45 -22.11
C GLN A 599 -29.70 8.29 -21.33
N VAL A 600 -29.39 8.54 -20.07
CA VAL A 600 -29.18 7.49 -19.07
C VAL A 600 -30.49 7.31 -18.31
N ARG A 601 -31.04 6.09 -18.34
CA ARG A 601 -32.28 5.72 -17.66
C ARG A 601 -31.99 4.81 -16.49
N ILE A 602 -32.36 5.24 -15.31
CA ILE A 602 -32.26 4.43 -14.09
C ILE A 602 -33.68 3.99 -13.73
N ALA A 603 -33.96 2.73 -14.01
CA ALA A 603 -35.27 2.14 -13.83
C ALA A 603 -35.30 1.23 -12.59
N THR A 604 -36.40 1.30 -11.86
CA THR A 604 -36.73 0.44 -10.72
C THR A 604 -38.11 -0.18 -10.98
N GLU A 605 -38.62 -1.01 -10.09
CA GLU A 605 -39.97 -1.55 -10.21
C GLU A 605 -41.07 -0.46 -10.27
N ASN A 606 -40.84 0.69 -9.63
CA ASN A 606 -41.89 1.68 -9.39
C ASN A 606 -41.66 3.04 -10.08
N GLN A 607 -40.44 3.28 -10.58
CA GLN A 607 -40.11 4.57 -11.22
C GLN A 607 -38.95 4.45 -12.20
N THR A 608 -38.87 5.41 -13.11
CA THR A 608 -37.71 5.59 -13.99
C THR A 608 -37.27 7.03 -13.90
N ILE A 609 -35.97 7.23 -13.60
CA ILE A 609 -35.30 8.54 -13.65
C ILE A 609 -34.51 8.57 -14.95
N SER A 610 -34.79 9.58 -15.79
CA SER A 610 -34.11 9.76 -17.07
C SER A 610 -33.22 11.01 -16.97
N LEU A 611 -31.93 10.84 -17.16
CA LEU A 611 -30.96 11.92 -17.22
C LEU A 611 -30.58 12.18 -18.67
N PRO A 612 -30.84 13.38 -19.24
CA PRO A 612 -30.35 13.75 -20.55
C PRO A 612 -28.83 13.56 -20.60
N LEU A 613 -28.34 13.01 -21.70
CA LEU A 613 -26.90 12.74 -21.92
C LEU A 613 -26.45 13.41 -23.21
N GLN A 614 -25.37 14.16 -23.14
CA GLN A 614 -24.78 14.85 -24.26
C GLN A 614 -23.26 14.63 -24.29
N VAL A 615 -22.75 14.21 -25.44
CA VAL A 615 -21.33 14.06 -25.72
C VAL A 615 -20.95 14.96 -26.89
N GLU A 616 -20.07 15.93 -26.63
CA GLU A 616 -19.47 16.76 -27.67
C GLU A 616 -18.14 16.15 -28.09
N VAL A 617 -18.05 15.70 -29.32
CA VAL A 617 -16.84 15.15 -29.93
C VAL A 617 -16.06 16.23 -30.63
N LEU A 618 -14.81 16.43 -30.25
CA LEU A 618 -13.93 17.47 -30.80
C LEU A 618 -13.13 16.98 -32.02
N PRO A 619 -12.66 17.88 -32.89
CA PRO A 619 -11.81 17.55 -34.04
C PRO A 619 -10.35 17.21 -33.67
N LEU A 620 -10.07 16.89 -32.43
CA LEU A 620 -8.80 16.36 -31.96
C LEU A 620 -8.85 14.84 -31.94
N THR A 621 -7.79 14.16 -32.36
CA THR A 621 -7.63 12.70 -32.21
C THR A 621 -6.42 12.42 -31.36
N LEU A 622 -6.58 11.72 -30.24
CA LEU A 622 -5.44 11.24 -29.46
C LEU A 622 -4.75 10.08 -30.19
N PRO A 623 -3.41 10.01 -30.15
CA PRO A 623 -2.67 8.96 -30.83
C PRO A 623 -2.98 7.58 -30.21
N ALA A 624 -2.92 6.52 -31.02
CA ALA A 624 -3.07 5.15 -30.53
C ALA A 624 -1.82 4.70 -29.76
N GLU A 625 -0.65 4.95 -30.29
CA GLU A 625 0.63 4.76 -29.61
C GLU A 625 0.91 5.95 -28.67
N THR A 626 1.22 5.67 -27.40
CA THR A 626 1.51 6.72 -26.42
C THR A 626 2.95 7.23 -26.56
N GLU A 627 3.15 8.54 -26.51
CA GLU A 627 4.48 9.14 -26.38
C GLU A 627 5.09 8.86 -25.00
N LEU A 628 4.26 8.85 -23.98
CA LEU A 628 4.64 8.43 -22.62
C LEU A 628 4.79 6.91 -22.59
N LYS A 629 5.95 6.43 -22.18
CA LYS A 629 6.21 5.00 -22.06
C LYS A 629 5.68 4.50 -20.73
N VAL A 630 4.64 3.66 -20.76
CA VAL A 630 3.98 3.17 -19.58
C VAL A 630 4.08 1.65 -19.53
N ILE A 631 4.70 1.12 -18.49
CA ILE A 631 4.88 -0.31 -18.29
C ILE A 631 4.27 -0.74 -16.97
N PHE A 632 3.38 -1.73 -17.00
CA PHE A 632 2.84 -2.37 -15.79
C PHE A 632 3.03 -3.88 -15.90
N ASP A 633 3.86 -4.43 -15.05
CA ASP A 633 4.28 -5.82 -15.15
C ASP A 633 3.16 -6.81 -14.80
N LEU A 634 3.04 -7.85 -15.63
CA LEU A 634 2.27 -9.04 -15.27
C LEU A 634 3.09 -9.89 -14.30
N ARG A 635 2.63 -10.02 -13.06
CA ARG A 635 3.33 -10.77 -12.01
C ARG A 635 2.39 -11.69 -11.23
N GLY A 636 3.01 -12.60 -10.46
CA GLY A 636 2.31 -13.50 -9.56
C GLY A 636 1.86 -14.81 -10.19
N ALA A 637 1.02 -15.55 -9.48
CA ALA A 637 0.60 -16.89 -9.87
C ALA A 637 -0.17 -16.96 -11.19
N ILE A 638 -0.78 -15.85 -11.62
CA ILE A 638 -1.53 -15.78 -12.87
C ILE A 638 -0.64 -16.04 -14.10
N VAL A 639 0.65 -15.67 -14.05
CA VAL A 639 1.58 -15.83 -15.18
C VAL A 639 1.68 -17.28 -15.63
N GLY A 640 1.74 -18.24 -14.71
CA GLY A 640 1.75 -19.66 -15.06
C GLY A 640 0.49 -20.09 -15.82
N ARG A 641 -0.66 -19.58 -15.44
CA ARG A 641 -1.92 -19.85 -16.12
C ARG A 641 -1.99 -19.16 -17.49
N LEU A 642 -1.51 -17.94 -17.60
CA LEU A 642 -1.45 -17.22 -18.89
C LEU A 642 -0.55 -17.95 -19.91
N LEU A 643 0.57 -18.51 -19.45
CA LEU A 643 1.45 -19.33 -20.29
C LEU A 643 0.79 -20.64 -20.74
N ALA A 644 -0.06 -21.23 -19.92
CA ALA A 644 -0.80 -22.44 -20.26
C ALA A 644 -2.02 -22.19 -21.16
N GLU A 645 -2.56 -20.96 -21.16
CA GLU A 645 -3.78 -20.58 -21.91
C GLU A 645 -3.48 -19.40 -22.88
N PRO A 646 -2.91 -19.63 -24.08
CA PRO A 646 -2.48 -18.55 -24.98
C PRO A 646 -3.59 -17.55 -25.37
N GLU A 647 -4.83 -18.00 -25.54
CA GLU A 647 -5.95 -17.11 -25.86
C GLU A 647 -6.31 -16.20 -24.67
N ARG A 648 -6.16 -16.70 -23.44
CA ARG A 648 -6.28 -15.86 -22.24
C ARG A 648 -5.17 -14.82 -22.20
N LEU A 649 -3.93 -15.19 -22.50
CA LEU A 649 -2.80 -14.26 -22.57
C LEU A 649 -3.05 -13.14 -23.59
N LYS A 650 -3.55 -13.48 -24.79
CA LYS A 650 -3.92 -12.50 -25.81
C LYS A 650 -5.04 -11.56 -25.32
N ALA A 651 -6.04 -12.09 -24.64
CA ALA A 651 -7.11 -11.29 -24.06
C ALA A 651 -6.56 -10.32 -23.00
N TRP A 652 -5.66 -10.78 -22.14
CA TRP A 652 -4.98 -9.92 -21.15
C TRP A 652 -4.15 -8.82 -21.81
N TYR A 653 -3.40 -9.14 -22.87
CA TYR A 653 -2.63 -8.13 -23.60
C TYR A 653 -3.54 -7.08 -24.25
N ARG A 654 -4.61 -7.50 -24.92
CA ARG A 654 -5.60 -6.55 -25.48
C ARG A 654 -6.21 -5.68 -24.38
N PHE A 655 -6.54 -6.28 -23.23
CA PHE A 655 -7.08 -5.56 -22.09
C PHE A 655 -6.08 -4.49 -21.60
N LEU A 656 -4.83 -4.82 -21.29
CA LEU A 656 -3.83 -3.86 -20.80
C LEU A 656 -3.58 -2.73 -21.80
N VAL A 657 -3.43 -3.07 -23.07
CA VAL A 657 -3.17 -2.07 -24.12
C VAL A 657 -4.38 -1.13 -24.32
N SER A 658 -5.61 -1.59 -24.07
CA SER A 658 -6.79 -0.70 -24.07
C SER A 658 -6.73 0.37 -22.97
N PHE A 659 -5.91 0.16 -21.93
CA PHE A 659 -5.57 1.15 -20.91
C PHE A 659 -4.29 1.94 -21.23
N ARG A 660 -3.77 1.83 -22.46
CA ARG A 660 -2.53 2.47 -22.95
C ARG A 660 -1.27 2.01 -22.18
N ILE A 661 -1.28 0.79 -21.67
CA ILE A 661 -0.26 0.19 -20.81
C ILE A 661 0.42 -0.95 -21.57
N SER A 662 1.76 -0.98 -21.52
CA SER A 662 2.55 -2.13 -21.95
C SER A 662 2.63 -3.18 -20.83
N PRO A 663 2.55 -4.48 -21.12
CA PRO A 663 2.68 -5.55 -20.12
C PRO A 663 4.12 -5.75 -19.60
N GLY A 664 5.10 -5.02 -20.11
CA GLY A 664 6.51 -5.15 -19.78
C GLY A 664 7.18 -6.27 -20.56
N PHE A 665 7.02 -7.49 -20.14
CA PHE A 665 7.61 -8.67 -20.80
C PHE A 665 6.67 -9.30 -21.82
N VAL A 666 7.28 -9.82 -22.89
CA VAL A 666 6.56 -10.65 -23.87
C VAL A 666 6.61 -12.11 -23.41
N LEU A 667 5.46 -12.72 -23.21
CA LEU A 667 5.32 -14.12 -22.80
C LEU A 667 4.74 -14.97 -23.95
N PRO A 668 5.17 -16.23 -24.12
CA PRO A 668 6.32 -16.85 -23.47
C PRO A 668 7.64 -16.21 -23.89
N GLU A 669 8.61 -16.18 -22.98
CA GLU A 669 9.93 -15.66 -23.30
C GLU A 669 10.70 -16.59 -24.25
N PRO A 670 11.67 -16.06 -25.04
CA PRO A 670 12.52 -16.89 -25.88
C PRO A 670 13.45 -17.75 -25.01
N ILE A 671 13.80 -18.94 -25.53
CA ILE A 671 14.69 -19.90 -24.86
C ILE A 671 16.10 -19.74 -25.42
N PHE A 672 17.05 -19.36 -24.55
CA PHE A 672 18.48 -19.28 -24.91
C PHE A 672 19.22 -20.58 -24.54
N ARG A 673 20.11 -21.00 -25.42
CA ARG A 673 20.99 -22.15 -25.21
C ARG A 673 22.43 -21.75 -25.49
N TYR A 674 23.39 -22.34 -24.77
CA TYR A 674 24.80 -22.09 -24.90
C TYR A 674 25.52 -23.44 -25.14
N GLU A 675 26.10 -23.59 -26.30
CA GLU A 675 26.83 -24.79 -26.68
C GLU A 675 28.10 -24.41 -27.47
N ASN A 676 29.24 -24.98 -27.09
CA ASN A 676 30.52 -24.76 -27.75
C ASN A 676 30.87 -23.26 -27.94
N GLY A 677 30.60 -22.41 -26.95
CA GLY A 677 30.90 -20.99 -27.00
C GLY A 677 29.89 -20.14 -27.84
N LYS A 678 28.84 -20.76 -28.37
CA LYS A 678 27.82 -20.08 -29.18
C LYS A 678 26.45 -20.05 -28.44
N VAL A 679 25.81 -18.90 -28.50
CA VAL A 679 24.41 -18.72 -28.04
C VAL A 679 23.46 -18.91 -29.21
N THR A 680 22.43 -19.70 -28.99
CA THR A 680 21.28 -19.84 -29.89
C THR A 680 19.99 -19.47 -29.15
N MET A 681 18.97 -19.12 -29.94
CA MET A 681 17.68 -18.69 -29.37
C MET A 681 16.54 -19.34 -30.14
N GLU A 682 15.60 -19.88 -29.40
CA GLU A 682 14.29 -20.36 -29.90
C GLU A 682 13.21 -19.36 -29.49
N ALA A 683 12.46 -18.80 -30.45
CA ALA A 683 11.59 -17.68 -30.23
C ALA A 683 10.18 -17.83 -30.84
N SER A 684 9.72 -19.05 -31.19
CA SER A 684 8.46 -19.22 -31.92
C SER A 684 7.23 -18.64 -31.17
N GLY A 685 7.05 -19.00 -29.91
CA GLY A 685 5.95 -18.47 -29.10
C GLY A 685 6.11 -16.97 -28.77
N PHE A 686 7.35 -16.52 -28.54
CA PHE A 686 7.69 -15.12 -28.36
C PHE A 686 7.31 -14.27 -29.59
N ASP A 687 7.65 -14.75 -30.79
CA ASP A 687 7.41 -14.03 -32.06
C ASP A 687 5.91 -13.74 -32.26
N GLU A 688 5.06 -14.71 -32.00
CA GLU A 688 3.61 -14.55 -32.14
C GLU A 688 3.08 -13.43 -31.23
N MET A 689 3.47 -13.44 -29.96
CA MET A 689 2.98 -12.48 -28.99
C MET A 689 3.63 -11.10 -29.14
N ALA A 690 4.93 -11.05 -29.51
CA ALA A 690 5.60 -9.79 -29.84
C ALA A 690 4.94 -9.10 -31.04
N LYS A 691 4.58 -9.88 -32.07
CA LYS A 691 3.85 -9.37 -33.24
C LYS A 691 2.48 -8.80 -32.85
N LEU A 692 1.71 -9.51 -32.00
CA LEU A 692 0.46 -9.00 -31.47
C LEU A 692 0.66 -7.66 -30.76
N LEU A 693 1.62 -7.57 -29.85
CA LEU A 693 1.84 -6.36 -29.05
C LEU A 693 2.35 -5.19 -29.90
N ILE A 694 3.32 -5.43 -30.77
CA ILE A 694 4.03 -4.37 -31.51
C ILE A 694 3.28 -3.99 -32.78
N ASP A 695 2.95 -5.00 -33.62
CA ASP A 695 2.44 -4.74 -34.98
C ASP A 695 0.91 -4.50 -34.98
N GLU A 696 0.15 -5.18 -34.08
CA GLU A 696 -1.29 -5.03 -34.03
C GLU A 696 -1.72 -4.00 -32.97
N LEU A 697 -1.27 -4.16 -31.72
CA LEU A 697 -1.71 -3.34 -30.58
C LEU A 697 -0.90 -2.05 -30.38
N LYS A 698 0.22 -1.87 -31.10
CA LYS A 698 1.01 -0.64 -31.12
C LYS A 698 1.55 -0.20 -29.75
N VAL A 699 2.07 -1.15 -28.95
CA VAL A 699 2.73 -0.78 -27.69
C VAL A 699 3.96 0.11 -27.94
N SER A 700 4.20 1.05 -27.03
CA SER A 700 5.30 2.01 -27.14
C SER A 700 6.64 1.46 -26.68
N VAL A 701 6.65 0.49 -25.76
CA VAL A 701 7.88 -0.03 -25.15
C VAL A 701 7.65 -1.43 -24.56
N LEU A 702 8.71 -2.24 -24.54
CA LEU A 702 8.77 -3.57 -23.94
C LEU A 702 10.13 -3.78 -23.29
N TYR A 703 10.21 -4.65 -22.29
CA TYR A 703 11.46 -5.10 -21.69
C TYR A 703 12.07 -6.25 -22.48
N THR A 704 13.38 -6.33 -22.48
CA THR A 704 14.08 -7.55 -22.89
C THR A 704 13.66 -8.74 -22.01
N PRO A 705 13.82 -10.01 -22.47
CA PRO A 705 13.43 -11.16 -21.66
C PRO A 705 14.04 -11.15 -20.27
N SER A 706 13.31 -11.64 -19.27
CA SER A 706 13.80 -11.72 -17.88
C SER A 706 15.04 -12.62 -17.76
N PHE A 707 15.28 -13.48 -18.76
CA PHE A 707 16.53 -14.22 -18.86
C PHE A 707 17.75 -13.29 -18.88
N THR A 708 17.67 -12.12 -19.52
CA THR A 708 18.77 -11.14 -19.63
C THR A 708 18.94 -10.24 -18.41
N TYR A 709 18.05 -10.32 -17.46
CA TYR A 709 18.05 -9.55 -16.22
C TYR A 709 19.23 -9.95 -15.33
N ALA A 710 20.21 -9.07 -15.19
CA ALA A 710 21.51 -9.42 -14.62
C ALA A 710 21.55 -9.40 -13.08
N PHE A 711 20.83 -8.42 -12.49
CA PHE A 711 20.72 -8.29 -11.04
C PHE A 711 19.26 -8.47 -10.63
N GLY A 712 18.90 -9.63 -10.10
CA GLY A 712 17.61 -9.80 -9.45
C GLY A 712 17.62 -9.08 -8.11
N TRP A 713 16.83 -8.05 -7.94
CA TRP A 713 16.53 -7.34 -6.72
C TRP A 713 17.55 -7.53 -5.60
N ALA A 714 18.59 -6.71 -5.60
CA ALA A 714 19.64 -6.70 -4.59
C ALA A 714 20.61 -7.90 -4.56
N TYR A 715 20.51 -8.86 -5.45
CA TYR A 715 21.36 -10.06 -5.44
C TYR A 715 22.61 -9.91 -6.30
N PRO A 716 23.64 -10.77 -6.08
CA PRO A 716 24.81 -10.80 -6.95
C PRO A 716 24.41 -11.12 -8.41
N PRO A 717 25.27 -10.82 -9.39
CA PRO A 717 24.98 -11.04 -10.80
C PRO A 717 24.55 -12.46 -11.11
N LYS A 718 23.55 -12.60 -11.98
CA LYS A 718 23.01 -13.85 -12.45
C LYS A 718 24.11 -14.66 -13.17
N ARG A 719 24.19 -15.96 -12.89
CA ARG A 719 25.05 -16.89 -13.61
C ARG A 719 24.36 -17.34 -14.90
N PHE A 720 24.67 -16.67 -16.03
CA PHE A 720 24.18 -17.13 -17.32
C PHE A 720 24.81 -18.50 -17.66
N PHE A 721 23.97 -19.47 -17.95
CA PHE A 721 24.38 -20.85 -18.29
C PHE A 721 25.30 -21.48 -17.22
N ASN A 722 25.14 -21.16 -15.96
CA ASN A 722 25.97 -21.55 -14.82
C ASN A 722 27.43 -21.10 -14.89
N LEU A 723 27.77 -20.15 -15.77
CA LEU A 723 29.10 -19.55 -15.83
C LEU A 723 29.37 -18.64 -14.64
N GLU A 724 30.60 -18.62 -14.16
CA GLU A 724 31.01 -17.76 -13.08
C GLU A 724 31.02 -16.28 -13.53
N PRO A 725 30.33 -15.36 -12.84
CA PRO A 725 30.26 -13.96 -13.24
C PRO A 725 31.61 -13.31 -13.45
N PHE A 726 31.72 -12.49 -14.50
CA PHE A 726 32.90 -11.70 -14.88
C PHE A 726 34.13 -12.46 -15.33
N THR A 727 34.03 -13.79 -15.50
CA THR A 727 35.06 -14.53 -16.28
C THR A 727 34.98 -14.17 -17.77
N ASP A 728 36.08 -14.40 -18.53
CA ASP A 728 36.09 -14.14 -19.96
C ASP A 728 34.99 -14.92 -20.70
N GLU A 729 34.70 -16.13 -20.28
CA GLU A 729 33.66 -16.95 -20.89
C GLU A 729 32.25 -16.37 -20.56
N TYR A 730 32.01 -15.99 -19.30
CA TYR A 730 30.81 -15.31 -18.91
C TYR A 730 30.59 -14.02 -19.72
N ASN A 731 31.62 -13.18 -19.84
CA ASN A 731 31.53 -11.90 -20.55
C ASN A 731 31.17 -12.14 -22.03
N ARG A 732 31.81 -13.15 -22.68
CA ARG A 732 31.48 -13.53 -24.06
C ARG A 732 30.05 -14.05 -24.20
N ALA A 733 29.63 -14.92 -23.32
CA ALA A 733 28.28 -15.48 -23.31
C ALA A 733 27.22 -14.37 -23.09
N TYR A 734 27.42 -13.50 -22.12
CA TYR A 734 26.54 -12.34 -21.84
C TYR A 734 26.41 -11.44 -23.08
N GLN A 735 27.53 -11.06 -23.72
CA GLN A 735 27.51 -10.27 -24.93
C GLN A 735 26.83 -11.00 -26.08
N ALA A 736 27.03 -12.33 -26.19
CA ALA A 736 26.41 -13.14 -27.24
C ALA A 736 24.91 -13.26 -27.08
N ILE A 737 24.41 -13.35 -25.83
CA ILE A 737 22.95 -13.34 -25.53
C ILE A 737 22.33 -12.04 -26.08
N LEU A 738 22.89 -10.89 -25.70
CA LEU A 738 22.37 -9.59 -26.11
C LEU A 738 22.45 -9.41 -27.63
N ARG A 739 23.57 -9.76 -28.26
CA ARG A 739 23.68 -9.73 -29.73
C ARG A 739 22.65 -10.61 -30.42
N THR A 740 22.49 -11.85 -29.98
CA THR A 740 21.54 -12.80 -30.58
C THR A 740 20.10 -12.25 -30.49
N PHE A 741 19.71 -11.68 -29.35
CA PHE A 741 18.39 -11.13 -29.19
C PHE A 741 18.18 -9.86 -30.02
N TYR A 742 19.10 -8.90 -29.95
CA TYR A 742 18.94 -7.63 -30.70
C TYR A 742 19.10 -7.82 -32.21
N ASP A 743 19.90 -8.77 -32.71
CA ASP A 743 19.95 -9.10 -34.13
C ASP A 743 18.62 -9.68 -34.60
N TYR A 744 17.99 -10.52 -33.80
CA TYR A 744 16.63 -10.99 -34.03
C TYR A 744 15.62 -9.85 -34.09
N LEU A 745 15.67 -8.91 -33.13
CA LEU A 745 14.78 -7.74 -33.11
C LEU A 745 14.98 -6.84 -34.33
N ARG A 746 16.24 -6.61 -34.77
CA ARG A 746 16.55 -5.80 -35.97
C ARG A 746 15.99 -6.45 -37.24
N GLN A 747 16.06 -7.75 -37.37
CA GLN A 747 15.47 -8.49 -38.51
C GLN A 747 13.94 -8.32 -38.59
N ARG A 748 13.27 -8.06 -37.46
CA ARG A 748 11.84 -7.81 -37.35
C ARG A 748 11.46 -6.36 -37.45
N GLY A 749 12.41 -5.43 -37.33
CA GLY A 749 12.14 -4.00 -37.21
C GLY A 749 11.60 -3.58 -35.83
N TRP A 750 11.88 -4.35 -34.77
CA TRP A 750 11.34 -4.14 -33.43
C TRP A 750 12.35 -3.59 -32.42
N SER A 751 13.61 -3.36 -32.81
CA SER A 751 14.69 -3.01 -31.87
C SER A 751 14.48 -1.74 -31.07
N ASP A 752 13.76 -0.77 -31.62
CA ASP A 752 13.39 0.50 -30.97
C ASP A 752 12.28 0.38 -29.92
N LYS A 753 11.55 -0.75 -29.94
CA LYS A 753 10.50 -1.04 -28.97
C LYS A 753 11.01 -1.67 -27.67
N PHE A 754 12.24 -2.18 -27.66
CA PHE A 754 12.79 -2.86 -26.51
C PHE A 754 13.81 -2.00 -25.75
N VAL A 755 13.72 -2.05 -24.44
CA VAL A 755 14.75 -1.53 -23.53
C VAL A 755 15.35 -2.68 -22.74
N TYR A 756 16.67 -2.66 -22.56
CA TYR A 756 17.36 -3.68 -21.79
C TYR A 756 17.18 -3.39 -20.30
N TYR A 757 16.29 -4.15 -19.66
CA TYR A 757 16.07 -4.08 -18.22
C TYR A 757 17.15 -4.89 -17.52
N ILE A 758 18.22 -4.19 -17.08
CA ILE A 758 19.40 -4.83 -16.52
C ILE A 758 19.21 -5.23 -15.05
N SER A 759 18.47 -4.43 -14.28
CA SER A 759 18.39 -4.62 -12.83
C SER A 759 17.24 -3.84 -12.21
N ASP A 760 16.72 -4.37 -11.10
CA ASP A 760 15.72 -3.76 -10.22
C ASP A 760 16.33 -3.50 -8.85
N GLU A 761 16.20 -2.27 -8.34
CA GLU A 761 16.68 -1.82 -7.03
C GLU A 761 18.10 -2.34 -6.66
N PRO A 762 19.10 -2.18 -7.52
CA PRO A 762 20.44 -2.67 -7.22
C PRO A 762 21.00 -1.99 -5.97
N HIS A 763 21.56 -2.78 -5.04
CA HIS A 763 22.10 -2.28 -3.76
C HIS A 763 23.40 -1.51 -3.99
N PHE A 764 23.31 -0.30 -4.54
CA PHE A 764 24.47 0.53 -4.90
C PHE A 764 25.37 0.92 -3.70
N TRP A 765 24.89 0.79 -2.47
CA TRP A 765 25.68 0.99 -1.23
C TRP A 765 26.60 -0.19 -0.90
N LYS A 766 26.46 -1.35 -1.55
CA LYS A 766 27.38 -2.47 -1.43
C LYS A 766 28.59 -2.25 -2.35
N GLU A 767 29.81 -2.39 -1.85
CA GLU A 767 31.07 -2.01 -2.51
C GLU A 767 31.23 -2.51 -3.96
N ASN A 768 30.77 -3.72 -4.24
CA ASN A 768 30.96 -4.35 -5.55
C ASN A 768 29.87 -4.00 -6.58
N ILE A 769 28.65 -3.70 -6.15
CA ILE A 769 27.49 -3.53 -7.04
C ILE A 769 27.70 -2.36 -8.03
N PRO A 770 28.16 -1.16 -7.62
CA PRO A 770 28.39 -0.06 -8.57
C PRO A 770 29.39 -0.44 -9.67
N LYS A 771 30.50 -1.12 -9.33
CA LYS A 771 31.52 -1.54 -10.29
C LYS A 771 31.02 -2.62 -11.24
N GLN A 772 30.28 -3.60 -10.72
CA GLN A 772 29.72 -4.71 -11.49
C GLN A 772 28.65 -4.20 -12.48
N MET A 773 27.79 -3.28 -12.04
CA MET A 773 26.81 -2.65 -12.92
C MET A 773 27.49 -1.92 -14.08
N LYS A 774 28.47 -1.09 -13.78
CA LYS A 774 29.26 -0.36 -14.78
C LYS A 774 29.91 -1.29 -15.80
N GLN A 775 30.50 -2.39 -15.34
CA GLN A 775 31.10 -3.40 -16.21
C GLN A 775 30.05 -4.06 -17.14
N LEU A 776 28.90 -4.44 -16.60
CA LEU A 776 27.83 -5.05 -17.40
C LEU A 776 27.25 -4.07 -18.42
N CYS A 777 27.03 -2.80 -18.04
CA CYS A 777 26.59 -1.76 -18.97
C CYS A 777 27.62 -1.58 -20.13
N SER A 778 28.91 -1.49 -19.79
CA SER A 778 29.98 -1.39 -20.79
C SER A 778 29.99 -2.58 -21.76
N LEU A 779 29.88 -3.81 -21.23
CA LEU A 779 29.82 -5.02 -22.06
C LEU A 779 28.57 -5.04 -22.96
N ALA A 780 27.42 -4.56 -22.45
CA ALA A 780 26.18 -4.46 -23.21
C ALA A 780 26.30 -3.45 -24.36
N HIS A 781 26.81 -2.24 -24.10
CA HIS A 781 27.05 -1.23 -25.13
C HIS A 781 28.05 -1.71 -26.22
N GLN A 782 29.10 -2.45 -25.82
CA GLN A 782 30.04 -3.08 -26.78
C GLN A 782 29.36 -4.16 -27.61
N ALA A 783 28.47 -4.95 -27.03
CA ALA A 783 27.77 -6.03 -27.69
C ALA A 783 26.74 -5.51 -28.71
N VAL A 784 26.00 -4.49 -28.33
CA VAL A 784 24.88 -3.93 -29.10
C VAL A 784 24.99 -2.40 -29.09
N PRO A 785 25.65 -1.80 -30.06
CA PRO A 785 25.71 -0.35 -30.21
C PRO A 785 24.28 0.22 -30.30
N GLY A 786 23.98 1.23 -29.45
CA GLY A 786 22.67 1.86 -29.35
C GLY A 786 21.65 1.11 -28.51
N ILE A 787 22.06 0.07 -27.77
CA ILE A 787 21.20 -0.54 -26.75
C ILE A 787 20.81 0.53 -25.71
N ARG A 788 19.57 0.48 -25.28
CA ARG A 788 19.06 1.40 -24.23
C ARG A 788 18.90 0.62 -22.93
N ILE A 789 19.79 0.88 -21.96
CA ILE A 789 19.86 0.15 -20.69
C ILE A 789 19.03 0.87 -19.63
N TYR A 790 18.06 0.18 -19.06
CA TYR A 790 17.18 0.62 -18.00
C TYR A 790 17.47 -0.09 -16.69
N SER A 791 17.45 0.66 -15.59
CA SER A 791 17.40 0.11 -14.23
C SER A 791 16.50 0.97 -13.35
N SER A 792 15.66 0.34 -12.52
CA SER A 792 14.86 1.00 -11.47
C SER A 792 15.72 1.26 -10.24
N THR A 793 16.51 2.32 -10.27
CA THR A 793 17.48 2.64 -9.22
C THR A 793 16.87 3.35 -8.01
N TRP A 794 15.70 3.97 -8.16
CA TRP A 794 15.05 4.90 -7.22
C TRP A 794 15.84 6.17 -6.91
N HIS A 795 17.16 6.09 -6.89
CA HIS A 795 18.08 7.12 -6.43
C HIS A 795 19.05 7.56 -7.53
N PHE A 796 19.62 8.73 -7.36
CA PHE A 796 20.77 9.16 -8.13
C PHE A 796 22.05 8.44 -7.64
N VAL A 797 22.74 7.75 -8.57
CA VAL A 797 23.99 7.04 -8.32
C VAL A 797 25.08 7.63 -9.22
N PRO A 798 25.96 8.50 -8.70
CA PRO A 798 26.95 9.22 -9.51
C PRO A 798 27.83 8.33 -10.40
N ASP A 799 28.17 7.12 -9.89
CA ASP A 799 29.07 6.18 -10.59
C ASP A 799 28.50 5.63 -11.90
N TRP A 800 27.18 5.74 -12.14
CA TRP A 800 26.52 5.20 -13.32
C TRP A 800 26.14 6.25 -14.35
N VAL A 801 26.51 7.52 -14.12
CA VAL A 801 26.24 8.58 -15.10
C VAL A 801 27.04 8.31 -16.37
N GLY A 802 26.34 8.19 -17.49
CA GLY A 802 26.90 7.83 -18.80
C GLY A 802 26.98 6.32 -19.07
N ASP A 803 26.66 5.46 -18.10
CA ASP A 803 26.60 4.00 -18.29
C ASP A 803 25.14 3.51 -18.38
N LEU A 804 24.22 4.09 -17.58
CA LEU A 804 22.77 3.86 -17.72
C LEU A 804 22.17 4.88 -18.68
N ASP A 805 21.42 4.40 -19.68
CA ASP A 805 20.74 5.26 -20.65
C ASP A 805 19.39 5.72 -20.15
N ILE A 806 18.68 4.89 -19.36
CA ILE A 806 17.35 5.17 -18.80
C ILE A 806 17.38 4.89 -17.31
N TRP A 807 17.02 5.90 -16.51
CA TRP A 807 17.00 5.83 -15.06
C TRP A 807 15.59 5.73 -14.53
N GLY A 808 15.26 4.63 -13.85
CA GLY A 808 14.05 4.48 -13.08
C GLY A 808 14.23 5.13 -11.70
N ILE A 809 13.64 6.29 -11.51
CA ILE A 809 13.75 7.10 -10.28
C ILE A 809 12.41 7.23 -9.58
N GLY A 810 12.42 7.38 -8.26
CA GLY A 810 11.18 7.54 -7.50
C GLY A 810 10.57 8.95 -7.64
N PRO A 811 9.25 9.07 -7.86
CA PRO A 811 8.56 10.37 -8.04
C PRO A 811 8.37 11.16 -6.73
N HIS A 812 8.95 10.74 -5.64
CA HIS A 812 8.72 11.25 -4.29
C HIS A 812 9.96 11.87 -3.63
N GLY A 813 10.93 12.33 -4.41
CA GLY A 813 12.13 13.03 -3.91
C GLY A 813 13.27 12.12 -3.47
N SER A 814 13.23 10.81 -3.73
CA SER A 814 14.40 9.93 -3.57
C SER A 814 15.53 10.25 -4.53
N CYS A 815 15.19 10.86 -5.68
CA CYS A 815 16.10 11.56 -6.57
C CYS A 815 15.70 13.05 -6.59
N SER A 816 16.62 13.94 -6.26
CA SER A 816 16.31 15.37 -6.22
C SER A 816 16.05 15.94 -7.63
N VAL A 817 15.27 17.01 -7.72
CA VAL A 817 15.05 17.70 -9.02
C VAL A 817 16.38 18.16 -9.63
N ALA A 818 17.33 18.61 -8.80
CA ALA A 818 18.66 18.98 -9.25
C ALA A 818 19.43 17.80 -9.88
N ASP A 819 19.32 16.60 -9.29
CA ASP A 819 19.94 15.39 -9.82
C ASP A 819 19.25 14.92 -11.10
N MET A 820 17.92 15.07 -11.21
CA MET A 820 17.20 14.82 -12.47
C MET A 820 17.72 15.71 -13.61
N GLU A 821 17.94 16.98 -13.34
CA GLU A 821 18.49 17.91 -14.34
C GLU A 821 19.95 17.57 -14.73
N ARG A 822 20.77 17.11 -13.77
CA ARG A 822 22.12 16.59 -14.04
C ARG A 822 22.10 15.38 -14.97
N LEU A 823 21.21 14.44 -14.70
CA LEU A 823 21.05 13.24 -15.54
C LEU A 823 20.61 13.58 -16.95
N LYS A 824 19.63 14.46 -17.12
CA LYS A 824 19.20 14.96 -18.44
C LYS A 824 20.32 15.68 -19.17
N ALA A 825 21.08 16.53 -18.48
CA ALA A 825 22.23 17.22 -19.05
C ALA A 825 23.33 16.24 -19.49
N ALA A 826 23.44 15.08 -18.86
CA ALA A 826 24.34 14.00 -19.27
C ALA A 826 23.77 13.13 -20.42
N GLY A 827 22.56 13.43 -20.92
CA GLY A 827 21.92 12.70 -22.01
C GLY A 827 21.07 11.51 -21.58
N ALA A 828 20.86 11.31 -20.28
CA ALA A 828 20.04 10.22 -19.78
C ALA A 828 18.53 10.48 -19.97
N GLU A 829 17.79 9.44 -20.28
CA GLU A 829 16.33 9.42 -20.23
C GLU A 829 15.89 9.06 -18.80
N LEU A 830 14.81 9.70 -18.32
CA LEU A 830 14.29 9.47 -16.99
C LEU A 830 12.88 8.87 -17.05
N TRP A 831 12.66 7.81 -16.28
CA TRP A 831 11.34 7.25 -16.01
C TRP A 831 11.06 7.28 -14.50
N PHE A 832 9.81 7.41 -14.12
CA PHE A 832 9.42 7.15 -12.75
C PHE A 832 9.20 5.66 -12.53
N THR A 833 9.87 5.12 -11.52
CA THR A 833 9.53 3.80 -10.98
C THR A 833 8.60 3.98 -9.81
N THR A 834 7.54 3.19 -9.73
CA THR A 834 6.47 3.37 -8.76
C THR A 834 6.17 2.07 -8.02
N ASP A 835 5.93 2.20 -6.73
CA ASP A 835 5.40 1.16 -5.87
C ASP A 835 4.36 1.77 -4.96
N GLY A 836 3.55 0.97 -4.30
CA GLY A 836 2.67 1.33 -3.20
C GLY A 836 1.98 2.70 -3.23
N HIS A 837 2.13 3.48 -4.32
CA HIS A 837 1.51 4.79 -4.47
C HIS A 837 0.03 4.66 -4.81
N MET A 838 -0.32 3.60 -5.54
CA MET A 838 -1.67 3.35 -6.03
C MET A 838 -2.42 2.46 -5.03
N CYS A 839 -2.62 2.97 -3.81
CA CYS A 839 -3.28 2.21 -2.74
C CYS A 839 -4.81 2.17 -2.90
N ILE A 840 -5.42 1.07 -2.43
CA ILE A 840 -6.88 0.96 -2.34
C ILE A 840 -7.43 1.96 -1.33
N ASP A 841 -6.76 2.13 -0.20
CA ASP A 841 -7.24 2.92 0.93
C ASP A 841 -6.83 4.40 0.89
N THR A 842 -6.99 5.01 -0.27
CA THR A 842 -6.98 6.46 -0.45
C THR A 842 -8.35 6.92 -0.94
N PRO A 843 -8.97 7.96 -0.33
CA PRO A 843 -10.33 8.39 -0.70
C PRO A 843 -10.38 9.11 -2.06
N TYR A 844 -9.25 9.62 -2.55
CA TYR A 844 -9.09 10.19 -3.88
C TYR A 844 -8.16 9.33 -4.74
N LEU A 845 -8.39 9.31 -6.03
CA LEU A 845 -7.59 8.61 -7.04
C LEU A 845 -6.51 9.55 -7.61
N ALA A 846 -5.70 10.11 -6.70
CA ALA A 846 -4.80 11.20 -6.97
C ALA A 846 -3.58 10.78 -7.77
N ILE A 847 -2.86 9.81 -7.25
CA ILE A 847 -1.57 9.45 -7.82
C ILE A 847 -1.76 8.77 -9.17
N GLU A 848 -2.81 7.99 -9.29
CA GLU A 848 -3.17 7.31 -10.53
C GLU A 848 -3.38 8.31 -11.67
N ARG A 849 -4.10 9.40 -11.37
CA ARG A 849 -4.38 10.47 -12.34
C ARG A 849 -3.21 11.43 -12.55
N LEU A 850 -2.50 11.77 -11.48
CA LEU A 850 -1.50 12.85 -11.50
C LEU A 850 -0.08 12.39 -11.82
N LEU A 851 0.21 11.10 -11.82
CA LEU A 851 1.54 10.60 -12.17
C LEU A 851 1.96 11.00 -13.60
N PRO A 852 1.11 10.90 -14.64
CA PRO A 852 1.40 11.45 -15.94
C PRO A 852 1.59 12.99 -15.97
N TYR A 853 0.91 13.74 -15.08
CA TYR A 853 1.15 15.17 -14.91
C TYR A 853 2.54 15.46 -14.33
N LEU A 854 3.02 14.65 -13.39
CA LEU A 854 4.40 14.71 -12.90
C LEU A 854 5.39 14.45 -14.06
N CYS A 855 5.13 13.44 -14.88
CA CYS A 855 5.92 13.19 -16.08
C CYS A 855 5.95 14.41 -17.00
N PHE A 856 4.81 15.02 -17.25
CA PHE A 856 4.70 16.23 -18.06
C PHE A 856 5.45 17.42 -17.45
N ALA A 857 5.27 17.67 -16.15
CA ALA A 857 5.85 18.83 -15.47
C ALA A 857 7.38 18.78 -15.40
N TYR A 858 7.93 17.58 -15.20
CA TYR A 858 9.37 17.38 -15.01
C TYR A 858 10.10 16.78 -16.23
N GLY A 859 9.42 16.67 -17.38
CA GLY A 859 10.03 16.16 -18.62
C GLY A 859 10.50 14.70 -18.50
N ILE A 860 9.71 13.87 -17.83
CA ILE A 860 9.92 12.44 -17.68
C ILE A 860 9.23 11.72 -18.83
N SER A 861 9.92 10.81 -19.49
CA SER A 861 9.43 10.17 -20.72
C SER A 861 8.68 8.87 -20.51
N GLY A 862 8.67 8.37 -19.28
CA GLY A 862 7.94 7.14 -18.98
C GLY A 862 7.74 6.93 -17.49
N TYR A 863 6.92 5.96 -17.14
CA TYR A 863 6.83 5.41 -15.78
C TYR A 863 6.45 3.95 -15.82
N GLU A 864 6.84 3.27 -14.78
CA GLU A 864 6.55 1.86 -14.62
C GLU A 864 5.93 1.59 -13.25
N PHE A 865 5.13 0.54 -13.21
CA PHE A 865 4.60 -0.03 -11.98
C PHE A 865 4.94 -1.52 -11.94
N TRP A 866 5.59 -1.96 -10.90
CA TRP A 866 6.17 -3.29 -10.77
C TRP A 866 5.17 -4.45 -10.85
N GLY A 867 3.87 -4.19 -10.71
CA GLY A 867 2.88 -5.24 -10.79
C GLY A 867 1.48 -4.73 -11.10
N VAL A 868 0.75 -5.41 -11.98
CA VAL A 868 -0.67 -5.14 -12.26
C VAL A 868 -1.57 -6.24 -11.72
N SER A 869 -1.02 -7.43 -11.44
CA SER A 869 -1.76 -8.64 -11.09
C SER A 869 -1.11 -9.46 -9.96
N TRP A 870 -0.31 -8.83 -9.12
CA TRP A 870 0.37 -9.53 -8.04
C TRP A 870 -0.56 -9.78 -6.85
N TRP A 871 -1.35 -10.83 -6.95
CA TRP A 871 -2.24 -11.26 -5.87
C TRP A 871 -1.52 -12.28 -4.98
N THR A 872 -1.36 -11.96 -3.70
CA THR A 872 -0.84 -12.90 -2.69
C THR A 872 -1.97 -13.68 -2.01
N TYR A 873 -3.18 -13.11 -2.04
CA TYR A 873 -4.45 -13.70 -1.59
C TYR A 873 -5.53 -13.42 -2.62
N ASP A 874 -6.76 -13.91 -2.39
CA ASP A 874 -7.90 -13.55 -3.22
C ASP A 874 -8.20 -12.04 -3.06
N PRO A 875 -7.99 -11.21 -4.09
CA PRO A 875 -8.20 -9.77 -3.97
C PRO A 875 -9.66 -9.37 -3.80
N TRP A 876 -10.60 -10.28 -4.04
CA TRP A 876 -12.02 -10.06 -3.76
C TRP A 876 -12.36 -10.11 -2.27
N GLU A 877 -11.57 -10.82 -1.49
CA GLU A 877 -11.77 -10.99 -0.07
C GLU A 877 -10.82 -10.12 0.77
N TYR A 878 -9.67 -9.77 0.21
CA TYR A 878 -8.62 -9.05 0.92
C TYR A 878 -8.05 -7.92 0.07
N GLY A 879 -8.22 -6.69 0.53
CA GLY A 879 -7.59 -5.51 -0.05
C GLY A 879 -6.11 -5.36 0.30
N TRP A 880 -5.48 -6.38 0.86
CA TRP A 880 -4.11 -6.34 1.33
C TRP A 880 -3.37 -7.66 1.06
N HIS A 881 -2.05 -7.64 1.18
CA HIS A 881 -1.21 -8.82 1.13
C HIS A 881 0.02 -8.70 2.01
N SER A 882 0.61 -9.85 2.35
CA SER A 882 1.82 -9.93 3.15
C SER A 882 2.74 -11.03 2.65
N TYR A 883 4.02 -10.95 2.96
CA TYR A 883 4.97 -12.01 2.75
C TYR A 883 6.14 -11.98 3.74
N ILE A 884 6.84 -13.11 3.84
CA ILE A 884 8.02 -13.27 4.67
C ILE A 884 9.25 -13.12 3.80
N ARG A 885 10.23 -12.39 4.29
CA ARG A 885 11.48 -12.15 3.61
C ARG A 885 12.71 -12.58 4.41
N GLN A 886 13.77 -12.95 3.69
CA GLN A 886 15.07 -13.20 4.26
C GLN A 886 16.07 -12.20 3.69
N SER A 887 16.90 -11.57 4.55
CA SER A 887 18.00 -10.73 4.09
C SER A 887 19.12 -11.54 3.47
N ASP A 888 19.99 -10.87 2.72
CA ASP A 888 21.19 -11.51 2.12
C ASP A 888 22.16 -12.05 3.20
N GLU A 889 22.13 -11.49 4.41
CA GLU A 889 22.88 -11.95 5.57
C GLU A 889 22.22 -13.16 6.27
N GLY A 890 21.09 -13.64 5.78
CA GLY A 890 20.34 -14.74 6.34
C GLY A 890 19.39 -14.36 7.46
N GLU A 891 19.29 -13.09 7.84
CA GLU A 891 18.31 -12.63 8.80
C GLU A 891 16.91 -12.62 8.18
N ARG A 892 15.95 -13.14 8.92
CA ARG A 892 14.56 -13.08 8.54
C ARG A 892 13.90 -11.86 9.09
N PHE A 893 13.15 -11.20 8.24
CA PHE A 893 12.18 -10.21 8.67
C PHE A 893 10.84 -10.46 7.99
N TYR A 894 9.80 -10.12 8.71
CA TYR A 894 8.43 -10.25 8.22
C TYR A 894 8.00 -8.91 7.67
N TRP A 895 7.74 -8.88 6.40
CA TRP A 895 6.93 -7.81 5.83
C TRP A 895 5.48 -8.23 6.00
N ILE A 896 4.94 -7.86 7.14
CA ILE A 896 3.61 -8.29 7.50
C ILE A 896 2.61 -7.71 6.52
N ARG A 897 2.87 -6.50 5.94
CA ARG A 897 1.92 -5.84 5.06
C ARG A 897 2.61 -4.90 4.07
N TYR A 898 2.30 -5.09 2.82
CA TYR A 898 2.43 -4.07 1.79
C TYR A 898 1.29 -3.05 1.91
N PRO A 899 1.42 -1.87 1.29
CA PRO A 899 0.29 -0.97 1.11
C PRO A 899 -0.88 -1.69 0.47
N ASN A 900 -2.08 -1.38 0.92
CA ASN A 900 -3.28 -2.07 0.45
C ASN A 900 -3.46 -1.91 -1.06
N GLY A 901 -3.51 -3.03 -1.79
CA GLY A 901 -3.62 -3.03 -3.25
C GLY A 901 -2.33 -2.75 -4.02
N ASP A 902 -1.18 -2.63 -3.33
CA ASP A 902 0.10 -2.50 -4.00
C ASP A 902 0.42 -3.75 -4.84
N GLY A 903 0.93 -3.56 -6.05
CA GLY A 903 1.22 -4.63 -7.00
C GLY A 903 0.03 -5.16 -7.79
N TYR A 904 -1.20 -4.64 -7.59
CA TYR A 904 -2.32 -4.98 -8.46
C TYR A 904 -3.31 -3.83 -8.66
N LEU A 905 -3.83 -3.75 -9.87
CA LEU A 905 -4.85 -2.79 -10.31
C LEU A 905 -6.04 -3.48 -11.00
N VAL A 906 -5.99 -4.80 -11.10
CA VAL A 906 -7.03 -5.62 -11.72
C VAL A 906 -7.48 -6.72 -10.77
N TYR A 907 -8.66 -7.25 -11.02
CA TYR A 907 -9.28 -8.35 -10.27
C TYR A 907 -9.48 -9.58 -11.17
N PRO A 908 -9.42 -10.81 -10.64
CA PRO A 908 -9.69 -12.01 -11.42
C PRO A 908 -11.11 -11.98 -12.01
N GLY A 909 -11.23 -12.16 -13.33
CA GLY A 909 -12.51 -12.16 -14.03
C GLY A 909 -13.30 -13.47 -13.90
N ASP A 910 -12.66 -14.52 -13.38
CA ASP A 910 -13.22 -15.88 -13.34
C ASP A 910 -14.57 -15.97 -12.59
N LYS A 911 -14.75 -15.21 -11.52
CA LYS A 911 -16.04 -15.12 -10.78
C LYS A 911 -17.21 -14.67 -11.66
N PHE A 912 -16.91 -14.00 -12.76
CA PHE A 912 -17.90 -13.49 -13.71
C PHE A 912 -17.90 -14.24 -15.03
N GLY A 913 -17.09 -15.32 -15.14
CA GLY A 913 -16.96 -16.13 -16.34
C GLY A 913 -16.14 -15.47 -17.46
N LEU A 914 -15.31 -14.48 -17.12
CA LEU A 914 -14.47 -13.76 -18.06
C LEU A 914 -13.06 -14.35 -18.14
N VAL A 915 -12.47 -14.33 -19.33
CA VAL A 915 -11.07 -14.73 -19.55
C VAL A 915 -10.11 -13.58 -19.26
N GLU A 916 -10.52 -12.35 -19.52
CA GLU A 916 -9.83 -11.12 -19.18
C GLU A 916 -10.05 -10.75 -17.71
N PRO A 917 -9.17 -9.94 -17.12
CA PRO A 917 -9.36 -9.42 -15.78
C PRO A 917 -10.43 -8.32 -15.77
N LEU A 918 -10.89 -7.99 -14.57
CA LEU A 918 -11.73 -6.82 -14.34
C LEU A 918 -10.88 -5.64 -13.87
N PRO A 919 -11.14 -4.43 -14.37
CA PRO A 919 -10.40 -3.25 -13.94
C PRO A 919 -10.82 -2.80 -12.54
N SER A 920 -9.94 -2.06 -11.88
CA SER A 920 -10.29 -1.22 -10.74
C SER A 920 -10.59 0.22 -11.17
N ILE A 921 -11.23 1.00 -10.30
CA ILE A 921 -11.36 2.45 -10.51
C ILE A 921 -10.00 3.14 -10.56
N ARG A 922 -8.97 2.60 -9.87
CA ARG A 922 -7.58 3.07 -9.93
C ARG A 922 -7.03 2.93 -11.35
N LEU A 923 -7.17 1.76 -11.96
CA LEU A 923 -6.72 1.53 -13.34
C LEU A 923 -7.41 2.45 -14.35
N MET A 924 -8.71 2.73 -14.14
CA MET A 924 -9.42 3.71 -14.98
C MET A 924 -8.74 5.08 -14.91
N GLN A 925 -8.37 5.56 -13.72
CA GLN A 925 -7.73 6.86 -13.56
C GLN A 925 -6.27 6.88 -14.09
N VAL A 926 -5.58 5.75 -14.11
CA VAL A 926 -4.29 5.64 -14.82
C VAL A 926 -4.46 5.98 -16.31
N ARG A 927 -5.45 5.37 -16.98
CA ARG A 927 -5.72 5.66 -18.41
C ARG A 927 -6.07 7.12 -18.63
N GLU A 928 -6.97 7.65 -17.82
CA GLU A 928 -7.38 9.06 -17.90
C GLU A 928 -6.19 10.01 -17.73
N GLY A 929 -5.25 9.72 -16.82
CA GLY A 929 -4.03 10.49 -16.63
C GLY A 929 -3.10 10.44 -17.85
N ILE A 930 -3.00 9.28 -18.50
CA ILE A 930 -2.23 9.12 -19.75
C ILE A 930 -2.90 9.95 -20.89
N GLU A 931 -4.21 9.91 -20.98
CA GLU A 931 -4.95 10.68 -22.00
C GLU A 931 -4.85 12.19 -21.77
N ASP A 932 -4.86 12.65 -20.52
CA ASP A 932 -4.54 14.05 -20.17
C ASP A 932 -3.12 14.43 -20.61
N TYR A 933 -2.13 13.56 -20.36
CA TYR A 933 -0.76 13.80 -20.83
C TYR A 933 -0.72 13.97 -22.36
N LEU A 934 -1.40 13.10 -23.11
CA LEU A 934 -1.46 13.19 -24.56
C LEU A 934 -2.14 14.48 -25.03
N LEU A 935 -3.19 14.93 -24.36
CA LEU A 935 -3.87 16.20 -24.61
C LEU A 935 -2.92 17.40 -24.38
N LEU A 936 -2.20 17.42 -23.26
CA LEU A 936 -1.23 18.49 -22.96
C LEU A 936 -0.09 18.51 -23.98
N ARG A 937 0.41 17.35 -24.42
CA ARG A 937 1.42 17.24 -25.48
C ARG A 937 0.88 17.72 -26.83
N ALA A 938 -0.39 17.44 -27.15
CA ALA A 938 -1.03 17.96 -28.34
C ALA A 938 -1.11 19.50 -28.32
N ILE A 939 -1.39 20.09 -27.16
CA ILE A 939 -1.37 21.57 -26.99
C ILE A 939 0.04 22.13 -27.19
N GLU A 940 1.07 21.52 -26.61
CA GLU A 940 2.47 21.94 -26.81
C GLU A 940 2.86 21.89 -28.28
N ARG A 941 2.49 20.82 -29.00
CA ARG A 941 2.76 20.73 -30.46
C ARG A 941 2.04 21.82 -31.24
N ALA A 942 0.76 22.05 -30.98
CA ALA A 942 -0.03 23.07 -31.65
C ALA A 942 0.55 24.48 -31.46
N LEU A 943 1.07 24.80 -30.26
CA LEU A 943 1.78 26.03 -29.98
C LEU A 943 3.11 26.12 -30.74
N LYS A 944 3.90 25.05 -30.73
CA LYS A 944 5.21 24.97 -31.41
C LYS A 944 5.07 25.12 -32.95
N GLU A 945 4.02 24.53 -33.49
CA GLU A 945 3.68 24.59 -34.92
C GLU A 945 3.03 25.93 -35.32
N GLY A 946 2.76 26.85 -34.37
CA GLY A 946 2.13 28.13 -34.63
C GLY A 946 0.64 28.04 -35.03
N ARG A 947 -0.03 26.92 -34.72
CA ARG A 947 -1.45 26.66 -35.04
C ARG A 947 -2.39 27.69 -34.39
N TRP A 948 -2.04 28.16 -33.20
CA TRP A 948 -2.79 29.17 -32.47
C TRP A 948 -1.99 30.45 -32.27
N GLN A 949 -2.67 31.60 -32.35
CA GLN A 949 -2.09 32.94 -32.18
C GLN A 949 -2.97 33.78 -31.24
N GLY A 950 -2.46 34.93 -30.78
CA GLY A 950 -3.20 35.86 -29.94
C GLY A 950 -3.71 35.25 -28.66
N GLU A 951 -4.94 35.53 -28.29
CA GLU A 951 -5.56 35.10 -27.03
C GLU A 951 -5.62 33.55 -26.87
N LYS A 952 -5.85 32.83 -27.97
CA LYS A 952 -5.91 31.33 -27.93
C LYS A 952 -4.54 30.76 -27.61
N ALA A 953 -3.47 31.30 -28.14
CA ALA A 953 -2.11 30.88 -27.79
C ALA A 953 -1.77 31.19 -26.31
N GLU A 954 -2.17 32.36 -25.83
CA GLU A 954 -1.97 32.73 -24.42
C GLU A 954 -2.83 31.87 -23.47
N ALA A 955 -4.05 31.52 -23.83
CA ALA A 955 -4.88 30.58 -23.11
C ALA A 955 -4.22 29.18 -23.02
N ALA A 956 -3.69 28.69 -24.14
CA ALA A 956 -2.97 27.42 -24.18
C ALA A 956 -1.72 27.42 -23.24
N LYS A 957 -0.93 28.50 -23.26
CA LYS A 957 0.22 28.67 -22.35
C LYS A 957 -0.20 28.66 -20.87
N ARG A 958 -1.29 29.37 -20.54
CA ARG A 958 -1.84 29.37 -19.16
C ARG A 958 -2.25 27.99 -18.72
N ILE A 959 -2.92 27.20 -19.58
CA ILE A 959 -3.33 25.82 -19.31
C ILE A 959 -2.11 24.95 -19.04
N LEU A 960 -1.07 24.99 -19.90
CA LEU A 960 0.15 24.22 -19.70
C LEU A 960 0.88 24.58 -18.39
N ASN A 961 0.91 25.87 -18.04
CA ASN A 961 1.50 26.33 -16.78
C ASN A 961 0.69 25.86 -15.57
N ARG A 962 -0.64 25.90 -15.64
CA ARG A 962 -1.53 25.35 -14.60
C ARG A 962 -1.32 23.84 -14.46
N ALA A 963 -1.22 23.09 -15.56
CA ALA A 963 -0.95 21.66 -15.52
C ALA A 963 0.36 21.34 -14.77
N ARG A 964 1.43 22.12 -15.03
CA ARG A 964 2.70 21.96 -14.30
C ARG A 964 2.59 22.33 -12.83
N SER A 965 1.75 23.30 -12.47
CA SER A 965 1.58 23.73 -11.09
C SER A 965 0.66 22.85 -10.25
N LEU A 966 -0.07 21.89 -10.85
CA LEU A 966 -0.89 20.93 -10.13
C LEU A 966 -0.08 19.94 -9.30
N VAL A 967 1.18 19.73 -9.67
CA VAL A 967 2.02 18.69 -9.09
C VAL A 967 3.39 19.24 -8.71
N THR A 968 3.96 18.70 -7.64
CA THR A 968 5.30 19.10 -7.20
C THR A 968 6.01 17.87 -6.61
N ILE A 969 7.26 17.65 -7.03
CA ILE A 969 8.14 16.68 -6.37
C ILE A 969 8.72 17.36 -5.13
N PRO A 970 8.55 16.81 -3.93
CA PRO A 970 9.07 17.38 -2.71
C PRO A 970 10.60 17.25 -2.64
N ASN A 971 11.23 18.19 -1.96
CA ASN A 971 12.68 18.12 -1.71
C ASN A 971 13.08 17.00 -0.72
N GLU A 972 12.14 16.56 0.12
CA GLU A 972 12.34 15.48 1.09
C GLU A 972 11.19 14.49 1.00
N GLY A 973 11.54 13.22 0.88
CA GLY A 973 10.70 12.09 0.53
C GLY A 973 9.25 12.04 0.96
N GLY A 974 8.47 11.30 0.22
CA GLY A 974 7.25 10.68 0.67
C GLY A 974 5.95 11.46 0.49
N LEU A 975 5.60 11.84 -0.73
CA LEU A 975 4.26 12.34 -1.01
C LEU A 975 3.38 11.27 -1.62
N ARG A 976 2.41 10.78 -0.83
CA ARG A 976 1.53 9.70 -1.27
C ARG A 976 0.17 9.79 -0.63
N SER A 977 -0.52 10.91 -0.81
CA SER A 977 -1.83 11.05 -0.21
C SER A 977 -2.65 12.12 -0.90
N THR A 978 -3.87 12.21 -0.46
CA THR A 978 -4.80 13.28 -0.82
C THR A 978 -4.25 14.68 -0.66
N SER A 979 -3.21 14.88 0.14
CA SER A 979 -2.57 16.19 0.31
C SER A 979 -1.78 16.65 -0.93
N LEU A 980 -1.43 15.72 -1.81
CA LEU A 980 -0.85 16.06 -3.12
C LEU A 980 -1.86 16.49 -4.15
N LEU A 981 -3.13 16.11 -3.93
CA LEU A 981 -4.16 16.48 -4.86
C LEU A 981 -4.54 17.93 -4.61
N PRO A 982 -4.46 18.78 -5.61
CA PRO A 982 -5.35 19.88 -5.68
C PRO A 982 -6.79 19.36 -5.57
N ASP A 983 -7.72 20.21 -5.24
CA ASP A 983 -9.14 19.89 -5.34
C ASP A 983 -9.39 19.07 -6.64
N PRO A 984 -10.00 17.87 -6.56
CA PRO A 984 -10.25 17.03 -7.73
C PRO A 984 -10.93 17.74 -8.88
N ASN A 985 -11.78 18.73 -8.57
CA ASN A 985 -12.44 19.54 -9.56
C ASN A 985 -11.46 20.38 -10.40
N LYS A 986 -10.33 20.80 -9.84
CA LYS A 986 -9.30 21.54 -10.59
C LYS A 986 -8.65 20.71 -11.68
N VAL A 987 -8.57 19.40 -11.50
CA VAL A 987 -8.05 18.48 -12.53
C VAL A 987 -9.06 18.37 -13.68
N THR A 988 -10.32 18.09 -13.35
CA THR A 988 -11.39 17.99 -14.37
C THR A 988 -11.66 19.30 -15.09
N GLU A 989 -11.67 20.42 -14.39
CA GLU A 989 -11.78 21.78 -14.98
C GLU A 989 -10.63 22.07 -15.94
N LEU A 990 -9.39 21.79 -15.53
CA LEU A 990 -8.22 22.00 -16.39
C LEU A 990 -8.30 21.17 -17.68
N ARG A 991 -8.69 19.89 -17.57
CA ARG A 991 -8.91 19.03 -18.73
C ARG A 991 -9.98 19.59 -19.65
N GLU A 992 -11.12 19.99 -19.11
CA GLU A 992 -12.21 20.56 -19.89
C GLU A 992 -11.78 21.86 -20.62
N GLU A 993 -11.05 22.76 -19.93
CA GLU A 993 -10.51 23.95 -20.55
C GLU A 993 -9.50 23.62 -21.66
N ALA A 994 -8.65 22.62 -21.45
CA ALA A 994 -7.69 22.15 -22.44
C ALA A 994 -8.38 21.60 -23.70
N LEU A 995 -9.46 20.83 -23.52
CA LEU A 995 -10.28 20.34 -24.63
C LEU A 995 -11.00 21.49 -25.38
N LYS A 996 -11.53 22.49 -24.66
CA LYS A 996 -12.20 23.67 -25.28
C LYS A 996 -11.32 24.42 -26.25
N LEU A 997 -9.98 24.37 -26.14
CA LEU A 997 -9.08 24.95 -27.11
C LEU A 997 -9.23 24.36 -28.52
N TRP A 998 -9.77 23.15 -28.62
CA TRP A 998 -9.96 22.42 -29.88
C TRP A 998 -11.34 22.61 -30.49
N ARG A 999 -12.20 23.41 -29.87
CA ARG A 999 -13.38 23.98 -30.55
C ARG A 999 -12.92 24.96 -31.61
N ASP A 1000 -13.61 24.99 -32.74
CA ASP A 1000 -13.29 25.85 -33.88
C ASP A 1000 -13.36 27.33 -33.53
#